data_e3bf5efd11ab987eb4a5d0eb23904ff5
#
_entry.id   e3bf5efd11ab987eb4a5d0eb23904ff5
#
_cell.length_a   1.000
_cell.length_b   1.000
_cell.length_c   1.000
_cell.angle_alpha   90.00
_cell.angle_beta   90.00
_cell.angle_gamma   90.00
#
_symmetry.space_group_name_H-M   'P 1'
#
loop_
_entity.id
_entity.type
_entity.pdbx_description
1 polymer ?
#
loop_
_entity_poly.entity_id
_entity_poly.type
_entity_poly.pdbx_seq_one_letter_code
_entity_poly.pdbx_strand_id
1 'polypeptide(L)'
;MTSTDPEQLWAPANPESTQSAKLAAHVSQKYGVQLSTYEDFWRWSCANRGDFWSEVWDWEGVIGDKGPAPYVDESARPKDNPKWFPNARLNWAENQLRNAAAHPADVAIIDTCEHTSDFKPAPREVSQKELVGLVAQAQAGMKAAGVQKGHRVAYWGGNRLEAAVTLLATTSLGAIFSSAAADFGVDGVIERLEQIKPHLLVVSNGCVYNQKHHPLLPLLPRLFTSLSHPPANTVIINHLPDELDDKVSVSQFLEGWHDGHTKLHRWADFVNHPAGVPTYERIGFNDPIWILFSSGTTGKPKAIVHRCGGMLIDALREHHIQGDISRGDVFFQYTTTGWMMYQYLIAGLATGATVLLYDGSPLKDPATCWNLIDAHGVSIFGTSAKYIEMVSKVYPDVGKKHALARLRQILSTGSPLAADLFDYVYANIKQDLLLGSVSGGTDICSVFAGRCTALPVYRGEIQCRQLGFYLDSTSSDAHEIPGELIVREAFPIEPVGFWPLPREYLPDGQNIAQADIDAAQARFLDSYFKDDAGNWYHGDFVKITRSRAGNSGGLVFLGRSDGVLNPQGIRFGPMDIYSVLENPAFAARGIEETLVVGLLVDGGNDEKVILFVKMYDGKALDDECLKLIKTSIRSARSARHVPARIVQVSDIPMTLTGKKIEVPIRKVINGAPVAAINPATLRNPACLQEYVGLGEAMRAEEGVLVPLLQ
;
A
#
# COMPACT_ATOMS: atom_id res chain seq x y z
N MET A 1 -6.85 31.18 -20.35
CA MET A 1 -6.50 30.77 -18.99
C MET A 1 -4.99 30.71 -18.95
N THR A 2 -4.34 31.63 -18.23
CA THR A 2 -2.91 31.61 -18.03
C THR A 2 -2.64 30.39 -17.15
N SER A 3 -2.00 29.35 -17.71
CA SER A 3 -1.45 28.24 -16.94
C SER A 3 -0.34 28.84 -16.05
N THR A 4 -0.66 29.19 -14.83
CA THR A 4 0.38 29.42 -13.85
C THR A 4 0.99 28.06 -13.52
N ASP A 5 2.28 27.87 -13.84
CA ASP A 5 3.02 26.71 -13.39
C ASP A 5 2.86 26.57 -11.86
N PRO A 6 2.74 25.36 -11.32
CA PRO A 6 2.63 25.15 -9.89
C PRO A 6 3.87 25.68 -9.18
N GLU A 7 3.68 26.20 -7.98
CA GLU A 7 4.75 26.75 -7.15
C GLU A 7 5.74 25.66 -6.74
N GLN A 8 7.04 25.94 -6.88
CA GLN A 8 8.10 25.10 -6.34
C GLN A 8 8.22 25.35 -4.83
N LEU A 9 8.00 24.32 -4.04
CA LEU A 9 8.00 24.43 -2.56
C LEU A 9 9.33 24.00 -1.93
N TRP A 10 10.07 23.11 -2.58
CA TRP A 10 11.36 22.63 -2.12
C TRP A 10 12.24 22.21 -3.30
N ALA A 11 13.55 22.26 -3.10
CA ALA A 11 14.53 21.69 -4.03
C ALA A 11 15.74 21.15 -3.27
N PRO A 12 16.39 20.08 -3.76
CA PRO A 12 17.60 19.56 -3.13
C PRO A 12 18.77 20.56 -3.28
N ALA A 13 19.54 20.72 -2.19
CA ALA A 13 20.71 21.59 -2.20
C ALA A 13 21.84 21.05 -3.10
N ASN A 14 22.00 19.73 -3.16
CA ASN A 14 23.07 19.05 -3.92
C ASN A 14 22.49 17.85 -4.70
N PRO A 15 21.76 18.07 -5.79
CA PRO A 15 21.10 16.98 -6.54
C PRO A 15 22.10 15.95 -7.11
N GLU A 16 23.32 16.40 -7.49
CA GLU A 16 24.34 15.50 -8.03
C GLU A 16 24.93 14.53 -6.99
N SER A 17 24.77 14.80 -5.70
CA SER A 17 25.24 13.90 -4.65
C SER A 17 24.35 12.69 -4.40
N THR A 18 23.14 12.69 -4.96
CA THR A 18 22.13 11.65 -4.76
C THR A 18 22.48 10.34 -5.49
N GLN A 19 21.96 9.21 -5.01
CA GLN A 19 22.20 7.91 -5.65
C GLN A 19 21.64 7.86 -7.08
N SER A 20 20.51 8.50 -7.33
CA SER A 20 19.91 8.58 -8.66
C SER A 20 20.82 9.30 -9.65
N ALA A 21 21.41 10.43 -9.27
CA ALA A 21 22.35 11.17 -10.11
C ALA A 21 23.66 10.40 -10.34
N LYS A 22 24.19 9.74 -9.31
CA LYS A 22 25.40 8.90 -9.42
C LYS A 22 25.19 7.72 -10.36
N LEU A 23 24.03 7.03 -10.25
CA LEU A 23 23.69 5.94 -11.16
C LEU A 23 23.53 6.46 -12.60
N ALA A 24 22.88 7.61 -12.81
CA ALA A 24 22.77 8.23 -14.14
C ALA A 24 24.14 8.51 -14.76
N ALA A 25 25.08 9.06 -13.97
CA ALA A 25 26.45 9.32 -14.41
C ALA A 25 27.21 8.02 -14.74
N HIS A 26 27.06 6.97 -13.93
CA HIS A 26 27.63 5.65 -14.20
C HIS A 26 27.10 5.06 -15.51
N VAL A 27 25.79 5.06 -15.72
CA VAL A 27 25.14 4.57 -16.94
C VAL A 27 25.60 5.38 -18.14
N SER A 28 25.65 6.71 -18.02
CA SER A 28 26.12 7.62 -19.08
C SER A 28 27.53 7.25 -19.56
N GLN A 29 28.42 7.01 -18.60
CA GLN A 29 29.82 6.60 -18.91
C GLN A 29 29.89 5.21 -19.51
N LYS A 30 29.19 4.23 -18.92
CA LYS A 30 29.24 2.81 -19.30
C LYS A 30 28.70 2.56 -20.71
N TYR A 31 27.57 3.19 -21.03
CA TYR A 31 26.84 2.99 -22.28
C TYR A 31 27.18 4.06 -23.36
N GLY A 32 27.99 5.07 -23.04
CA GLY A 32 28.33 6.15 -23.96
C GLY A 32 27.13 7.02 -24.36
N VAL A 33 26.17 7.19 -23.46
CA VAL A 33 24.94 7.96 -23.69
C VAL A 33 24.95 9.25 -22.87
N GLN A 34 24.31 10.30 -23.38
CA GLN A 34 24.19 11.56 -22.64
C GLN A 34 22.89 11.55 -21.83
N LEU A 35 22.99 11.51 -20.51
CA LEU A 35 21.89 11.57 -19.56
C LEU A 35 22.01 12.84 -18.71
N SER A 36 21.67 13.99 -19.32
CA SER A 36 21.86 15.31 -18.72
C SER A 36 20.74 15.68 -17.72
N THR A 37 19.60 15.04 -17.84
CA THR A 37 18.42 15.31 -17.01
C THR A 37 17.83 14.00 -16.47
N TYR A 38 16.98 14.12 -15.44
CA TYR A 38 16.21 12.96 -14.96
C TYR A 38 15.33 12.38 -16.06
N GLU A 39 14.77 13.22 -16.93
CA GLU A 39 13.94 12.75 -18.05
C GLU A 39 14.76 11.91 -19.04
N ASP A 40 16.00 12.31 -19.36
CA ASP A 40 16.90 11.52 -20.21
C ASP A 40 17.16 10.14 -19.59
N PHE A 41 17.43 10.10 -18.29
CA PHE A 41 17.68 8.86 -17.56
C PHE A 41 16.41 8.00 -17.49
N TRP A 42 15.25 8.60 -17.20
CA TRP A 42 13.97 7.89 -17.20
C TRP A 42 13.66 7.29 -18.58
N ARG A 43 13.82 8.06 -19.67
CA ARG A 43 13.59 7.55 -21.02
C ARG A 43 14.54 6.40 -21.35
N TRP A 44 15.83 6.53 -21.01
CA TRP A 44 16.80 5.48 -21.21
C TRP A 44 16.44 4.22 -20.42
N SER A 45 16.05 4.35 -19.16
CA SER A 45 15.68 3.23 -18.31
C SER A 45 14.44 2.47 -18.81
N CYS A 46 13.53 3.16 -19.48
CA CYS A 46 12.36 2.56 -20.11
C CYS A 46 12.67 1.88 -21.45
N ALA A 47 13.56 2.47 -22.23
CA ALA A 47 13.92 1.97 -23.56
C ALA A 47 14.93 0.80 -23.51
N ASN A 48 15.70 0.66 -22.42
CA ASN A 48 16.73 -0.35 -22.22
C ASN A 48 16.49 -1.09 -20.90
N ARG A 49 15.33 -1.73 -20.79
CA ARG A 49 14.82 -2.27 -19.51
C ARG A 49 15.73 -3.35 -18.91
N GLY A 50 16.15 -4.31 -19.71
CA GLY A 50 17.04 -5.38 -19.28
C GLY A 50 18.37 -4.82 -18.77
N ASP A 51 18.98 -3.88 -19.49
CA ASP A 51 20.22 -3.22 -19.10
C ASP A 51 20.01 -2.37 -17.82
N PHE A 52 18.97 -1.56 -17.76
CA PHE A 52 18.68 -0.73 -16.58
C PHE A 52 18.53 -1.58 -15.31
N TRP A 53 17.71 -2.63 -15.35
CA TRP A 53 17.50 -3.47 -14.17
C TRP A 53 18.74 -4.33 -13.84
N SER A 54 19.56 -4.66 -14.84
CA SER A 54 20.88 -5.26 -14.62
C SER A 54 21.84 -4.29 -13.93
N GLU A 55 21.82 -3.00 -14.30
CA GLU A 55 22.61 -1.97 -13.60
C GLU A 55 22.14 -1.78 -12.15
N VAL A 56 20.82 -1.77 -11.91
CA VAL A 56 20.30 -1.73 -10.54
C VAL A 56 20.78 -2.93 -9.72
N TRP A 57 20.77 -4.15 -10.28
CA TRP A 57 21.29 -5.35 -9.62
C TRP A 57 22.76 -5.19 -9.21
N ASP A 58 23.60 -4.73 -10.14
CA ASP A 58 25.04 -4.59 -9.93
C ASP A 58 25.36 -3.42 -9.00
N TRP A 59 24.70 -2.27 -9.18
CA TRP A 59 24.86 -1.07 -8.35
C TRP A 59 24.52 -1.32 -6.88
N GLU A 60 23.45 -2.05 -6.67
CA GLU A 60 22.97 -2.41 -5.32
C GLU A 60 23.70 -3.61 -4.73
N GLY A 61 24.55 -4.30 -5.47
CA GLY A 61 25.27 -5.48 -5.01
C GLY A 61 24.32 -6.58 -4.52
N VAL A 62 23.30 -6.90 -5.32
CA VAL A 62 22.31 -7.93 -4.96
C VAL A 62 23.00 -9.27 -4.75
N ILE A 63 22.77 -9.89 -3.58
CA ILE A 63 23.32 -11.21 -3.26
C ILE A 63 22.49 -12.27 -3.99
N GLY A 64 23.14 -12.93 -4.96
CA GLY A 64 22.53 -13.96 -5.81
C GLY A 64 23.34 -14.24 -7.04
N ASP A 65 22.90 -15.19 -7.82
CA ASP A 65 23.38 -15.42 -9.17
C ASP A 65 22.45 -14.72 -10.16
N LYS A 66 22.95 -13.71 -10.87
CA LYS A 66 22.17 -12.93 -11.83
C LYS A 66 21.90 -13.71 -13.14
N GLY A 67 22.77 -14.63 -13.48
CA GLY A 67 22.77 -15.32 -14.77
C GLY A 67 23.17 -14.43 -15.95
N PRO A 68 23.26 -15.00 -17.15
CA PRO A 68 23.59 -14.26 -18.36
C PRO A 68 22.41 -13.48 -18.95
N ALA A 69 22.70 -12.46 -19.75
CA ALA A 69 21.72 -11.80 -20.60
C ALA A 69 21.16 -12.78 -21.68
N PRO A 70 19.98 -12.52 -22.25
CA PRO A 70 19.10 -11.37 -21.99
C PRO A 70 18.38 -11.48 -20.64
N TYR A 71 18.17 -10.32 -19.98
CA TYR A 71 17.50 -10.28 -18.67
C TYR A 71 15.98 -10.20 -18.77
N VAL A 72 15.48 -9.81 -19.94
CA VAL A 72 14.05 -9.80 -20.30
C VAL A 72 13.92 -9.86 -21.82
N ASP A 73 12.77 -10.27 -22.32
CA ASP A 73 12.39 -10.04 -23.72
C ASP A 73 11.93 -8.57 -23.87
N GLU A 74 12.78 -7.76 -24.53
CA GLU A 74 12.53 -6.33 -24.74
C GLU A 74 11.33 -6.05 -25.67
N SER A 75 10.85 -7.05 -26.43
CA SER A 75 9.66 -6.93 -27.27
C SER A 75 8.35 -7.22 -26.52
N ALA A 76 8.43 -7.84 -25.34
CA ALA A 76 7.26 -8.25 -24.57
C ALA A 76 6.53 -7.04 -23.99
N ARG A 77 5.20 -7.14 -24.00
CA ARG A 77 4.28 -6.21 -23.36
C ARG A 77 3.90 -6.67 -21.96
N PRO A 78 3.32 -5.80 -21.11
CA PRO A 78 2.85 -6.24 -19.79
C PRO A 78 1.92 -7.46 -19.83
N LYS A 79 1.00 -7.52 -20.81
CA LYS A 79 0.08 -8.66 -20.98
C LYS A 79 0.78 -10.01 -21.17
N ASP A 80 1.99 -10.01 -21.73
CA ASP A 80 2.78 -11.22 -21.95
C ASP A 80 3.41 -11.73 -20.65
N ASN A 81 3.46 -10.91 -19.62
CA ASN A 81 4.03 -11.16 -18.30
C ASN A 81 5.40 -11.87 -18.37
N PRO A 82 6.41 -11.28 -19.03
CA PRO A 82 7.65 -11.96 -19.37
C PRO A 82 8.43 -12.36 -18.12
N LYS A 83 9.24 -13.41 -18.27
CA LYS A 83 10.21 -13.80 -17.22
C LYS A 83 11.38 -12.83 -17.21
N TRP A 84 11.59 -12.18 -16.08
CA TRP A 84 12.72 -11.34 -15.78
C TRP A 84 13.88 -12.18 -15.24
N PHE A 85 15.10 -11.88 -15.62
CA PHE A 85 16.31 -12.60 -15.16
C PHE A 85 16.06 -14.12 -15.10
N PRO A 86 15.78 -14.78 -16.23
CA PRO A 86 15.23 -16.15 -16.24
C PRO A 86 16.17 -17.18 -15.58
N ASN A 87 17.46 -16.89 -15.56
CA ASN A 87 18.48 -17.76 -15.00
C ASN A 87 18.90 -17.36 -13.56
N ALA A 88 18.36 -16.28 -13.02
CA ALA A 88 18.79 -15.80 -11.70
C ALA A 88 18.34 -16.71 -10.57
N ARG A 89 19.17 -16.76 -9.52
CA ARG A 89 18.90 -17.45 -8.24
C ARG A 89 19.26 -16.53 -7.10
N LEU A 90 18.28 -16.20 -6.26
CA LEU A 90 18.45 -15.27 -5.14
C LEU A 90 17.53 -15.63 -3.98
N ASN A 91 17.74 -14.99 -2.85
CA ASN A 91 16.82 -15.03 -1.72
C ASN A 91 16.57 -13.61 -1.21
N TRP A 92 15.31 -13.25 -1.04
CA TRP A 92 14.93 -11.92 -0.58
C TRP A 92 15.39 -11.64 0.84
N ALA A 93 15.18 -12.60 1.80
CA ALA A 93 15.60 -12.44 3.20
C ALA A 93 17.12 -12.33 3.35
N GLU A 94 17.91 -13.07 2.53
CA GLU A 94 19.37 -12.96 2.50
C GLU A 94 19.80 -11.51 2.22
N ASN A 95 19.13 -10.85 1.30
CA ASN A 95 19.40 -9.45 0.95
C ASN A 95 18.91 -8.47 2.01
N GLN A 96 17.83 -8.75 2.73
CA GLN A 96 17.39 -7.91 3.85
C GLN A 96 18.36 -7.98 5.04
N LEU A 97 19.00 -9.12 5.26
CA LEU A 97 19.90 -9.37 6.38
C LEU A 97 21.38 -9.14 6.04
N ARG A 98 21.71 -8.67 4.83
CA ARG A 98 23.08 -8.55 4.31
C ARG A 98 23.99 -7.64 5.15
N ASN A 99 23.42 -6.66 5.85
CA ASN A 99 24.18 -5.69 6.63
C ASN A 99 24.76 -6.27 7.94
N ALA A 100 24.22 -7.39 8.43
CA ALA A 100 24.63 -8.01 9.68
C ALA A 100 26.10 -8.46 9.71
N ALA A 101 26.66 -8.86 8.58
CA ALA A 101 28.06 -9.31 8.49
C ALA A 101 29.03 -8.14 8.67
N ALA A 102 28.76 -6.98 8.06
CA ALA A 102 29.63 -5.80 8.11
C ALA A 102 29.34 -4.91 9.34
N HIS A 103 28.11 -4.86 9.79
CA HIS A 103 27.62 -3.95 10.81
C HIS A 103 26.74 -4.64 11.88
N PRO A 104 27.26 -5.67 12.57
CA PRO A 104 26.46 -6.53 13.46
C PRO A 104 25.84 -5.80 14.66
N ALA A 105 26.44 -4.69 15.09
CA ALA A 105 25.99 -3.92 16.24
C ALA A 105 24.98 -2.82 15.90
N ASP A 106 24.80 -2.48 14.61
CA ASP A 106 23.85 -1.47 14.20
C ASP A 106 22.42 -1.93 14.52
N VAL A 107 21.56 -1.00 14.89
CA VAL A 107 20.14 -1.29 15.13
C VAL A 107 19.47 -1.56 13.80
N ALA A 108 18.87 -2.75 13.65
CA ALA A 108 18.09 -3.14 12.49
C ALA A 108 16.62 -2.73 12.65
N ILE A 109 16.04 -3.03 13.83
CA ILE A 109 14.62 -2.78 14.12
C ILE A 109 14.49 -2.09 15.48
N ILE A 110 13.62 -1.10 15.53
CA ILE A 110 13.07 -0.53 16.77
C ILE A 110 11.61 -0.97 16.83
N ASP A 111 11.26 -1.80 17.82
CA ASP A 111 9.89 -2.31 18.01
C ASP A 111 9.18 -1.53 19.09
N THR A 112 8.04 -0.92 18.74
CA THR A 112 7.22 -0.09 19.62
C THR A 112 5.73 -0.40 19.47
N CYS A 113 4.94 -0.05 20.47
CA CYS A 113 3.48 -0.17 20.39
C CYS A 113 2.77 0.91 21.20
N GLU A 114 1.46 1.00 20.99
CA GLU A 114 0.60 1.86 21.78
C GLU A 114 0.54 1.39 23.24
N HIS A 115 0.44 2.35 24.16
CA HIS A 115 0.35 2.11 25.60
C HIS A 115 -1.08 2.23 26.10
N THR A 116 -1.37 1.47 27.16
CA THR A 116 -2.55 1.65 28.00
C THR A 116 -2.14 2.08 29.41
N SER A 117 -3.10 2.25 30.33
CA SER A 117 -2.80 2.57 31.72
C SER A 117 -2.03 1.45 32.44
N ASP A 118 -2.29 0.21 32.06
CA ASP A 118 -1.81 -1.04 32.67
C ASP A 118 -0.78 -1.81 31.81
N PHE A 119 -0.51 -1.34 30.57
CA PHE A 119 0.46 -1.94 29.66
C PHE A 119 1.31 -0.88 28.98
N LYS A 120 2.60 -0.77 29.38
CA LYS A 120 3.54 0.24 28.88
C LYS A 120 4.92 -0.40 28.62
N PRO A 121 5.05 -1.25 27.60
CA PRO A 121 6.34 -1.84 27.31
C PRO A 121 7.32 -0.78 26.80
N ALA A 122 8.58 -0.88 27.23
CA ALA A 122 9.64 -0.05 26.67
C ALA A 122 9.90 -0.42 25.21
N PRO A 123 10.30 0.53 24.36
CA PRO A 123 10.79 0.26 23.01
C PRO A 123 11.92 -0.77 23.06
N ARG A 124 11.93 -1.72 22.12
CA ARG A 124 12.98 -2.72 21.98
C ARG A 124 13.82 -2.43 20.74
N GLU A 125 15.09 -2.17 20.96
CA GLU A 125 16.09 -2.09 19.88
C GLU A 125 16.67 -3.48 19.61
N VAL A 126 16.68 -3.89 18.35
CA VAL A 126 17.19 -5.19 17.90
C VAL A 126 18.35 -4.93 16.94
N SER A 127 19.53 -5.42 17.29
CA SER A 127 20.71 -5.27 16.44
C SER A 127 20.61 -6.14 15.18
N GLN A 128 21.42 -5.82 14.16
CA GLN A 128 21.53 -6.62 12.93
C GLN A 128 21.88 -8.09 13.26
N LYS A 129 22.83 -8.31 14.16
CA LYS A 129 23.21 -9.66 14.60
C LYS A 129 22.08 -10.38 15.34
N GLU A 130 21.39 -9.69 16.23
CA GLU A 130 20.25 -10.26 16.96
C GLU A 130 19.13 -10.64 16.01
N LEU A 131 18.79 -9.77 15.04
CA LEU A 131 17.75 -10.06 14.05
C LEU A 131 18.06 -11.34 13.26
N VAL A 132 19.31 -11.52 12.81
CA VAL A 132 19.76 -12.75 12.13
C VAL A 132 19.53 -13.97 13.02
N GLY A 133 19.85 -13.88 14.31
CA GLY A 133 19.63 -14.96 15.27
C GLY A 133 18.17 -15.32 15.45
N LEU A 134 17.30 -14.32 15.61
CA LEU A 134 15.85 -14.49 15.75
C LEU A 134 15.24 -15.13 14.48
N VAL A 135 15.67 -14.70 13.31
CA VAL A 135 15.23 -15.29 12.03
C VAL A 135 15.68 -16.75 11.92
N ALA A 136 16.91 -17.08 12.32
CA ALA A 136 17.41 -18.47 12.31
C ALA A 136 16.60 -19.38 13.25
N GLN A 137 16.27 -18.90 14.45
CA GLN A 137 15.44 -19.61 15.41
C GLN A 137 14.02 -19.86 14.88
N ALA A 138 13.36 -18.83 14.34
CA ALA A 138 12.03 -18.97 13.74
C ALA A 138 12.07 -19.90 12.50
N GLN A 139 13.10 -19.81 11.66
CA GLN A 139 13.30 -20.72 10.53
C GLN A 139 13.42 -22.17 10.99
N ALA A 140 14.17 -22.45 12.06
CA ALA A 140 14.30 -23.80 12.60
C ALA A 140 12.95 -24.33 13.11
N GLY A 141 12.17 -23.53 13.81
CA GLY A 141 10.80 -23.87 14.22
C GLY A 141 9.89 -24.16 13.03
N MET A 142 9.94 -23.33 11.98
CA MET A 142 9.17 -23.55 10.75
C MET A 142 9.56 -24.85 10.05
N LYS A 143 10.87 -25.18 9.96
CA LYS A 143 11.34 -26.46 9.41
C LYS A 143 10.84 -27.64 10.23
N ALA A 144 10.89 -27.54 11.57
CA ALA A 144 10.36 -28.57 12.46
C ALA A 144 8.84 -28.77 12.32
N ALA A 145 8.10 -27.71 11.97
CA ALA A 145 6.67 -27.74 11.62
C ALA A 145 6.40 -28.17 10.19
N GLY A 146 7.41 -28.58 9.40
CA GLY A 146 7.29 -29.08 8.04
C GLY A 146 7.12 -28.01 6.96
N VAL A 147 7.42 -26.75 7.23
CA VAL A 147 7.40 -25.69 6.22
C VAL A 147 8.53 -25.88 5.22
N GLN A 148 8.19 -25.83 3.95
CA GLN A 148 9.08 -26.03 2.80
C GLN A 148 8.88 -24.92 1.75
N LYS A 149 9.77 -24.87 0.75
CA LYS A 149 9.63 -23.99 -0.43
C LYS A 149 8.21 -24.08 -1.02
N GLY A 150 7.63 -22.90 -1.31
CA GLY A 150 6.29 -22.76 -1.89
C GLY A 150 5.11 -23.01 -0.93
N HIS A 151 5.37 -23.44 0.31
CA HIS A 151 4.34 -23.49 1.34
C HIS A 151 3.91 -22.08 1.75
N ARG A 152 2.62 -21.89 2.06
CA ARG A 152 2.09 -20.60 2.55
C ARG A 152 2.17 -20.56 4.05
N VAL A 153 2.77 -19.47 4.55
CA VAL A 153 2.80 -19.11 5.97
C VAL A 153 1.99 -17.84 6.15
N ALA A 154 0.92 -17.92 6.95
CA ALA A 154 0.08 -16.78 7.26
C ALA A 154 0.45 -16.17 8.61
N TYR A 155 0.36 -14.84 8.69
CA TYR A 155 0.49 -14.08 9.92
C TYR A 155 -0.81 -13.31 10.19
N TRP A 156 -1.31 -13.34 11.43
CA TRP A 156 -2.45 -12.52 11.86
C TRP A 156 -2.13 -11.82 13.17
N GLY A 157 -1.89 -10.52 13.13
CA GLY A 157 -1.48 -9.77 14.31
C GLY A 157 -0.98 -8.37 14.00
N GLY A 158 -0.44 -7.71 15.03
CA GLY A 158 0.07 -6.35 14.98
C GLY A 158 1.41 -6.21 14.26
N ASN A 159 1.77 -4.96 13.97
CA ASN A 159 3.06 -4.61 13.34
C ASN A 159 4.18 -4.58 14.39
N ARG A 160 4.65 -5.76 14.79
CA ARG A 160 5.65 -5.98 15.83
C ARG A 160 6.84 -6.79 15.29
N LEU A 161 7.87 -6.91 16.09
CA LEU A 161 9.11 -7.64 15.77
C LEU A 161 8.85 -9.06 15.24
N GLU A 162 7.94 -9.80 15.87
CA GLU A 162 7.64 -11.19 15.49
C GLU A 162 7.00 -11.30 14.09
N ALA A 163 6.28 -10.27 13.66
CA ALA A 163 5.79 -10.19 12.29
C ALA A 163 6.95 -10.10 11.27
N ALA A 164 7.93 -9.23 11.55
CA ALA A 164 9.12 -9.08 10.70
C ALA A 164 9.97 -10.36 10.69
N VAL A 165 10.19 -10.97 11.85
CA VAL A 165 10.90 -12.26 11.97
C VAL A 165 10.16 -13.37 11.21
N THR A 166 8.82 -13.42 11.30
CA THR A 166 8.00 -14.40 10.55
C THR A 166 8.13 -14.21 9.04
N LEU A 167 8.05 -12.98 8.53
CA LEU A 167 8.24 -12.66 7.12
C LEU A 167 9.65 -13.09 6.63
N LEU A 168 10.69 -12.70 7.36
CA LEU A 168 12.09 -13.01 7.00
C LEU A 168 12.37 -14.51 7.06
N ALA A 169 11.91 -15.21 8.11
CA ALA A 169 12.08 -16.66 8.23
C ALA A 169 11.32 -17.41 7.13
N THR A 170 10.09 -17.00 6.81
CA THR A 170 9.29 -17.58 5.73
C THR A 170 10.00 -17.45 4.39
N THR A 171 10.42 -16.23 4.03
CA THR A 171 11.05 -15.96 2.72
C THR A 171 12.45 -16.53 2.62
N SER A 172 13.17 -16.71 3.76
CA SER A 172 14.47 -17.43 3.78
C SER A 172 14.35 -18.88 3.34
N LEU A 173 13.19 -19.53 3.58
CA LEU A 173 12.88 -20.90 3.17
C LEU A 173 12.36 -21.00 1.72
N GLY A 174 12.21 -19.90 1.00
CA GLY A 174 11.51 -19.89 -0.28
C GLY A 174 10.01 -20.18 -0.13
N ALA A 175 9.46 -20.06 1.06
CA ALA A 175 8.03 -20.16 1.34
C ALA A 175 7.34 -18.81 1.08
N ILE A 176 6.03 -18.85 0.93
CA ILE A 176 5.19 -17.73 0.50
C ILE A 176 4.52 -17.11 1.75
N PHE A 177 4.81 -15.85 2.02
CA PHE A 177 4.22 -15.13 3.15
C PHE A 177 2.87 -14.51 2.82
N SER A 178 1.98 -14.42 3.80
CA SER A 178 0.76 -13.60 3.70
C SER A 178 0.39 -13.08 5.08
N SER A 179 -0.17 -11.89 5.17
CA SER A 179 -0.52 -11.29 6.46
C SER A 179 -1.91 -10.65 6.48
N ALA A 180 -2.51 -10.66 7.65
CA ALA A 180 -3.72 -9.94 8.02
C ALA A 180 -3.44 -9.11 9.28
N ALA A 181 -3.96 -7.89 9.33
CA ALA A 181 -3.82 -7.03 10.49
C ALA A 181 -4.69 -7.51 11.66
N ALA A 182 -4.30 -7.15 12.87
CA ALA A 182 -5.04 -7.51 14.08
C ALA A 182 -6.46 -6.91 14.14
N ASP A 183 -6.70 -5.81 13.44
CA ASP A 183 -8.00 -5.14 13.35
C ASP A 183 -8.94 -5.77 12.30
N PHE A 184 -8.48 -6.77 11.54
CA PHE A 184 -9.35 -7.50 10.63
C PHE A 184 -10.33 -8.38 11.40
N GLY A 185 -11.63 -8.23 11.13
CA GLY A 185 -12.65 -9.14 11.63
C GLY A 185 -12.37 -10.58 11.18
N VAL A 186 -12.72 -11.55 12.02
CA VAL A 186 -12.44 -12.97 11.76
C VAL A 186 -12.96 -13.45 10.40
N ASP A 187 -14.12 -12.95 9.94
CA ASP A 187 -14.68 -13.31 8.64
C ASP A 187 -13.79 -12.87 7.49
N GLY A 188 -13.22 -11.68 7.58
CA GLY A 188 -12.25 -11.19 6.61
C GLY A 188 -10.95 -12.02 6.59
N VAL A 189 -10.54 -12.57 7.73
CA VAL A 189 -9.38 -13.47 7.82
C VAL A 189 -9.73 -14.84 7.24
N ILE A 190 -10.89 -15.41 7.59
CA ILE A 190 -11.39 -16.68 7.03
C ILE A 190 -11.41 -16.62 5.50
N GLU A 191 -11.99 -15.57 4.92
CA GLU A 191 -12.10 -15.39 3.47
C GLU A 191 -10.73 -15.41 2.76
N ARG A 192 -9.69 -14.87 3.39
CA ARG A 192 -8.33 -14.86 2.87
C ARG A 192 -7.63 -16.21 3.04
N LEU A 193 -7.67 -16.76 4.25
CA LEU A 193 -7.00 -18.03 4.54
C LEU A 193 -7.63 -19.20 3.78
N GLU A 194 -8.95 -19.19 3.55
CA GLU A 194 -9.63 -20.18 2.73
C GLU A 194 -9.12 -20.21 1.28
N GLN A 195 -8.75 -19.04 0.73
CA GLN A 195 -8.20 -18.98 -0.62
C GLN A 195 -6.79 -19.59 -0.70
N ILE A 196 -5.91 -19.28 0.28
CA ILE A 196 -4.49 -19.64 0.19
C ILE A 196 -4.13 -20.93 0.95
N LYS A 197 -5.02 -21.42 1.83
CA LYS A 197 -4.86 -22.65 2.62
C LYS A 197 -3.44 -22.75 3.23
N PRO A 198 -3.10 -21.94 4.23
CA PRO A 198 -1.75 -21.86 4.76
C PRO A 198 -1.34 -23.16 5.48
N HIS A 199 -0.07 -23.53 5.38
CA HIS A 199 0.52 -24.68 6.08
C HIS A 199 0.81 -24.36 7.54
N LEU A 200 1.13 -23.09 7.82
CA LEU A 200 1.39 -22.58 9.15
C LEU A 200 0.65 -21.26 9.34
N LEU A 201 0.02 -21.09 10.48
CA LEU A 201 -0.51 -19.80 10.93
C LEU A 201 0.32 -19.33 12.13
N VAL A 202 0.75 -18.07 12.10
CA VAL A 202 1.33 -17.37 13.23
C VAL A 202 0.36 -16.26 13.64
N VAL A 203 -0.07 -16.23 14.87
CA VAL A 203 -1.09 -15.30 15.36
C VAL A 203 -0.69 -14.67 16.69
N SER A 204 -0.97 -13.37 16.87
CA SER A 204 -0.81 -12.75 18.19
C SER A 204 -2.03 -13.06 19.08
N ASN A 205 -1.80 -13.10 20.41
CA ASN A 205 -2.91 -13.24 21.36
C ASN A 205 -3.83 -12.00 21.39
N GLY A 206 -3.33 -10.87 20.91
CA GLY A 206 -4.07 -9.61 20.83
C GLY A 206 -3.18 -8.43 20.47
N CYS A 207 -3.77 -7.25 20.45
CA CYS A 207 -3.08 -5.97 20.24
C CYS A 207 -3.67 -4.85 21.10
N VAL A 208 -2.99 -3.71 21.17
CA VAL A 208 -3.53 -2.46 21.71
C VAL A 208 -3.90 -1.54 20.57
N TYR A 209 -5.12 -1.03 20.57
CA TYR A 209 -5.55 -0.02 19.63
C TYR A 209 -6.56 0.95 20.27
N ASN A 210 -6.37 2.26 20.09
CA ASN A 210 -7.12 3.31 20.76
C ASN A 210 -7.15 3.15 22.30
N GLN A 211 -6.00 2.78 22.90
CA GLN A 211 -5.81 2.54 24.32
C GLN A 211 -6.71 1.44 24.91
N LYS A 212 -7.09 0.47 24.07
CA LYS A 212 -7.89 -0.70 24.47
C LYS A 212 -7.21 -1.98 24.03
N HIS A 213 -7.35 -3.03 24.82
CA HIS A 213 -6.93 -4.37 24.46
C HIS A 213 -7.94 -5.00 23.49
N HIS A 214 -7.45 -5.58 22.42
CA HIS A 214 -8.23 -6.30 21.42
C HIS A 214 -7.75 -7.75 21.34
N PRO A 215 -8.41 -8.68 22.07
CA PRO A 215 -8.01 -10.08 22.12
C PRO A 215 -8.34 -10.80 20.80
N LEU A 216 -7.40 -11.61 20.31
CA LEU A 216 -7.59 -12.44 19.10
C LEU A 216 -7.86 -13.91 19.45
N LEU A 217 -7.38 -14.42 20.58
CA LEU A 217 -7.55 -15.84 20.96
C LEU A 217 -9.02 -16.31 20.93
N PRO A 218 -10.02 -15.55 21.43
CA PRO A 218 -11.42 -15.97 21.39
C PRO A 218 -11.99 -16.16 19.97
N LEU A 219 -11.30 -15.66 18.95
CA LEU A 219 -11.72 -15.75 17.55
C LEU A 219 -11.21 -17.03 16.86
N LEU A 220 -10.14 -17.65 17.41
CA LEU A 220 -9.49 -18.81 16.79
C LEU A 220 -10.39 -20.04 16.66
N PRO A 221 -11.26 -20.41 17.64
CA PRO A 221 -12.17 -21.54 17.47
C PRO A 221 -13.07 -21.38 16.24
N ARG A 222 -13.62 -20.17 16.06
CA ARG A 222 -14.45 -19.86 14.89
C ARG A 222 -13.62 -19.91 13.60
N LEU A 223 -12.41 -19.38 13.61
CA LEU A 223 -11.50 -19.44 12.45
C LEU A 223 -11.29 -20.89 12.02
N PHE A 224 -10.86 -21.77 12.93
CA PHE A 224 -10.52 -23.14 12.58
C PHE A 224 -11.73 -23.98 12.15
N THR A 225 -12.89 -23.79 12.78
CA THR A 225 -14.11 -24.51 12.39
C THR A 225 -14.70 -24.04 11.06
N SER A 226 -14.38 -22.82 10.62
CA SER A 226 -14.88 -22.26 9.36
C SER A 226 -14.00 -22.55 8.15
N LEU A 227 -12.73 -22.91 8.37
CA LEU A 227 -11.82 -23.22 7.26
C LEU A 227 -12.02 -24.66 6.79
N SER A 228 -12.11 -24.85 5.47
CA SER A 228 -12.16 -26.20 4.86
C SER A 228 -10.86 -27.00 5.09
N HIS A 229 -9.75 -26.27 5.26
CA HIS A 229 -8.41 -26.81 5.53
C HIS A 229 -7.72 -25.94 6.59
N PRO A 230 -8.03 -26.16 7.89
CA PRO A 230 -7.33 -25.45 8.96
C PRO A 230 -5.83 -25.78 8.96
N PRO A 231 -4.95 -24.82 9.30
CA PRO A 231 -3.52 -25.07 9.38
C PRO A 231 -3.20 -26.19 10.38
N ALA A 232 -2.36 -27.14 9.97
CA ALA A 232 -1.95 -28.24 10.84
C ALA A 232 -1.16 -27.76 12.08
N ASN A 233 -0.47 -26.61 11.96
CA ASN A 233 0.27 -25.97 13.05
C ASN A 233 -0.14 -24.50 13.14
N THR A 234 -0.37 -24.03 14.36
CA THR A 234 -0.57 -22.61 14.67
C THR A 234 0.32 -22.19 15.81
N VAL A 235 1.04 -21.08 15.63
CA VAL A 235 1.95 -20.51 16.62
C VAL A 235 1.34 -19.26 17.21
N ILE A 236 1.25 -19.20 18.54
CA ILE A 236 0.64 -18.06 19.24
C ILE A 236 1.76 -17.21 19.88
N ILE A 237 1.77 -15.92 19.51
CA ILE A 237 2.67 -14.91 20.05
C ILE A 237 2.00 -14.20 21.22
N ASN A 238 2.76 -14.00 22.29
CA ASN A 238 2.31 -13.33 23.52
C ASN A 238 2.65 -11.83 23.46
N HIS A 239 1.92 -11.06 22.64
CA HIS A 239 2.10 -9.60 22.59
C HIS A 239 1.51 -8.90 23.84
N LEU A 240 0.44 -9.43 24.39
CA LEU A 240 -0.17 -8.98 25.63
C LEU A 240 0.14 -10.00 26.74
N PRO A 241 0.60 -9.56 27.93
CA PRO A 241 0.84 -10.48 29.05
C PRO A 241 -0.39 -11.27 29.45
N ASP A 242 -0.21 -12.53 29.85
CA ASP A 242 -1.29 -13.44 30.25
C ASP A 242 -2.14 -12.90 31.42
N GLU A 243 -1.55 -12.03 32.24
CA GLU A 243 -2.14 -11.48 33.46
C GLU A 243 -3.10 -10.30 33.19
N LEU A 244 -3.10 -9.73 31.98
CA LEU A 244 -3.93 -8.57 31.67
C LEU A 244 -5.42 -8.90 31.58
N ASP A 245 -5.76 -10.03 30.96
CA ASP A 245 -7.16 -10.47 30.73
C ASP A 245 -7.11 -11.97 30.37
N ASP A 246 -8.00 -12.77 30.94
CA ASP A 246 -8.14 -14.20 30.61
C ASP A 246 -8.32 -14.44 29.10
N LYS A 247 -8.91 -13.49 28.37
CA LYS A 247 -9.11 -13.57 26.93
C LYS A 247 -7.84 -13.46 26.11
N VAL A 248 -6.74 -12.98 26.69
CA VAL A 248 -5.41 -12.90 26.05
C VAL A 248 -4.43 -13.91 26.63
N SER A 249 -4.81 -14.66 27.67
CA SER A 249 -3.93 -15.66 28.30
C SER A 249 -3.68 -16.84 27.37
N VAL A 250 -2.46 -16.90 26.83
CA VAL A 250 -2.00 -18.01 25.97
C VAL A 250 -1.97 -19.31 26.77
N SER A 251 -1.60 -19.25 28.05
CA SER A 251 -1.54 -20.43 28.92
C SER A 251 -2.91 -21.09 29.05
N GLN A 252 -3.92 -20.34 29.44
CA GLN A 252 -5.28 -20.85 29.61
C GLN A 252 -5.89 -21.32 28.29
N PHE A 253 -5.63 -20.59 27.19
CA PHE A 253 -6.12 -20.96 25.87
C PHE A 253 -5.57 -22.33 25.41
N LEU A 254 -4.26 -22.57 25.59
CA LEU A 254 -3.64 -23.84 25.24
C LEU A 254 -4.14 -25.02 26.08
N GLU A 255 -4.35 -24.81 27.37
CA GLU A 255 -4.91 -25.84 28.28
C GLU A 255 -6.35 -26.23 27.90
N GLY A 256 -7.13 -25.27 27.43
CA GLY A 256 -8.53 -25.49 27.01
C GLY A 256 -8.72 -25.97 25.59
N TRP A 257 -7.65 -26.06 24.78
CA TRP A 257 -7.75 -26.39 23.35
C TRP A 257 -7.73 -27.90 23.08
N HIS A 258 -8.79 -28.43 22.46
CA HIS A 258 -8.96 -29.87 22.22
C HIS A 258 -9.62 -30.21 20.86
N ASP A 259 -9.35 -29.46 19.77
CA ASP A 259 -10.01 -29.73 18.47
C ASP A 259 -9.47 -30.96 17.72
N GLY A 260 -8.30 -31.48 18.11
CA GLY A 260 -7.68 -32.69 17.55
C GLY A 260 -7.08 -32.51 16.14
N HIS A 261 -7.26 -31.39 15.48
CA HIS A 261 -6.80 -31.14 14.09
C HIS A 261 -5.62 -30.17 14.01
N THR A 262 -5.63 -29.10 14.80
CA THR A 262 -4.60 -28.06 14.78
C THR A 262 -3.71 -28.17 16.01
N LYS A 263 -2.39 -28.37 15.80
CA LYS A 263 -1.40 -28.32 16.88
C LYS A 263 -1.04 -26.88 17.19
N LEU A 264 -1.27 -26.46 18.43
CA LEU A 264 -0.93 -25.14 18.92
C LEU A 264 0.46 -25.14 19.58
N HIS A 265 1.22 -24.05 19.32
CA HIS A 265 2.54 -23.84 19.88
C HIS A 265 2.61 -22.43 20.49
N ARG A 266 3.33 -22.27 21.62
CA ARG A 266 3.76 -20.94 22.06
C ARG A 266 4.89 -20.48 21.17
N TRP A 267 4.95 -19.19 20.85
CA TRP A 267 6.07 -18.62 20.10
C TRP A 267 7.41 -18.90 20.76
N ALA A 268 7.52 -18.69 22.09
CA ALA A 268 8.75 -18.91 22.83
C ALA A 268 9.28 -20.36 22.70
N ASP A 269 8.39 -21.36 22.72
CA ASP A 269 8.76 -22.77 22.55
C ASP A 269 9.09 -23.08 21.08
N PHE A 270 8.34 -22.50 20.16
CA PHE A 270 8.50 -22.68 18.71
C PHE A 270 9.85 -22.16 18.20
N VAL A 271 10.34 -21.07 18.77
CA VAL A 271 11.65 -20.47 18.43
C VAL A 271 12.78 -20.94 19.35
N ASN A 272 12.52 -21.86 20.27
CA ASN A 272 13.54 -22.37 21.22
C ASN A 272 14.51 -23.31 20.50
N HIS A 273 15.31 -22.73 19.62
CA HIS A 273 16.38 -23.37 18.89
C HIS A 273 17.68 -22.57 19.06
N PRO A 274 18.86 -23.18 18.88
CA PRO A 274 20.12 -22.45 18.94
C PRO A 274 20.10 -21.27 17.94
N ALA A 275 20.50 -20.11 18.43
CA ALA A 275 20.73 -18.96 17.55
C ALA A 275 21.90 -19.27 16.60
N GLY A 276 21.74 -18.84 15.33
CA GLY A 276 22.75 -19.11 14.31
C GLY A 276 22.55 -18.16 13.11
N VAL A 277 22.99 -18.60 11.94
CA VAL A 277 22.72 -17.94 10.66
C VAL A 277 21.65 -18.75 9.94
N PRO A 278 20.59 -18.11 9.39
CA PRO A 278 19.57 -18.82 8.62
C PRO A 278 20.20 -19.43 7.35
N THR A 279 19.63 -20.51 6.88
CA THR A 279 19.91 -21.00 5.53
C THR A 279 19.00 -20.28 4.56
N TYR A 280 19.51 -19.99 3.36
CA TYR A 280 18.75 -19.28 2.35
C TYR A 280 18.47 -20.17 1.14
N GLU A 281 17.22 -20.52 0.96
CA GLU A 281 16.76 -21.22 -0.26
C GLU A 281 16.75 -20.23 -1.42
N ARG A 282 17.71 -20.34 -2.32
CA ARG A 282 17.79 -19.48 -3.50
C ARG A 282 16.83 -19.95 -4.57
N ILE A 283 15.80 -19.16 -4.77
CA ILE A 283 14.72 -19.39 -5.73
C ILE A 283 14.91 -18.56 -7.00
N GLY A 284 14.11 -18.81 -8.01
CA GLY A 284 14.12 -18.03 -9.25
C GLY A 284 13.64 -16.59 -9.03
N PHE A 285 14.07 -15.67 -9.88
CA PHE A 285 13.62 -14.28 -9.85
C PHE A 285 12.09 -14.15 -9.90
N ASN A 286 11.44 -15.00 -10.70
CA ASN A 286 10.00 -14.96 -10.93
C ASN A 286 9.20 -15.85 -9.97
N ASP A 287 9.86 -16.55 -9.04
CA ASP A 287 9.17 -17.40 -8.06
C ASP A 287 8.38 -16.54 -7.05
N PRO A 288 7.23 -17.05 -6.56
CA PRO A 288 6.39 -16.35 -5.59
C PRO A 288 7.12 -16.05 -4.28
N ILE A 289 6.83 -14.88 -3.68
CA ILE A 289 7.39 -14.52 -2.37
C ILE A 289 6.30 -14.23 -1.33
N TRP A 290 5.26 -13.51 -1.69
CA TRP A 290 4.11 -13.24 -0.82
C TRP A 290 2.81 -13.07 -1.59
N ILE A 291 1.72 -13.23 -0.86
CA ILE A 291 0.36 -13.00 -1.34
C ILE A 291 -0.22 -11.83 -0.55
N LEU A 292 -0.59 -10.77 -1.27
CA LEU A 292 -1.31 -9.63 -0.73
C LEU A 292 -2.75 -9.64 -1.24
N PHE A 293 -3.64 -9.12 -0.41
CA PHE A 293 -5.06 -9.07 -0.76
C PHE A 293 -5.49 -7.62 -1.02
N SER A 294 -6.11 -7.37 -2.17
CA SER A 294 -6.82 -6.13 -2.43
C SER A 294 -8.33 -6.38 -2.45
N SER A 295 -9.08 -5.39 -1.95
CA SER A 295 -10.54 -5.44 -2.05
C SER A 295 -10.93 -5.32 -3.53
N GLY A 296 -11.51 -6.38 -4.09
CA GLY A 296 -12.13 -6.32 -5.42
C GLY A 296 -13.42 -5.51 -5.37
N THR A 297 -13.73 -4.79 -6.43
CA THR A 297 -15.03 -4.10 -6.59
C THR A 297 -16.20 -5.07 -6.72
N THR A 298 -15.93 -6.36 -6.95
CA THR A 298 -16.93 -7.41 -7.19
C THR A 298 -16.52 -8.71 -6.50
N GLY A 299 -16.94 -8.93 -5.24
CA GLY A 299 -16.81 -10.23 -4.59
C GLY A 299 -15.53 -10.44 -3.77
N LYS A 300 -14.98 -11.65 -3.79
CA LYS A 300 -13.83 -12.07 -2.96
C LYS A 300 -12.58 -11.21 -3.21
N PRO A 301 -11.77 -10.91 -2.19
CA PRO A 301 -10.49 -10.22 -2.36
C PRO A 301 -9.60 -10.89 -3.40
N LYS A 302 -8.88 -10.08 -4.19
CA LYS A 302 -7.88 -10.59 -5.13
C LYS A 302 -6.65 -11.05 -4.34
N ALA A 303 -6.30 -12.31 -4.43
CA ALA A 303 -5.09 -12.87 -3.83
C ALA A 303 -3.91 -12.69 -4.80
N ILE A 304 -3.24 -11.55 -4.73
CA ILE A 304 -2.21 -11.10 -5.67
C ILE A 304 -0.86 -11.69 -5.25
N VAL A 305 -0.19 -12.40 -6.15
CA VAL A 305 1.07 -13.08 -5.87
C VAL A 305 2.23 -12.31 -6.49
N HIS A 306 3.16 -11.86 -5.65
CA HIS A 306 4.32 -11.08 -6.07
C HIS A 306 5.55 -11.95 -6.27
N ARG A 307 6.43 -11.56 -7.22
CA ARG A 307 7.66 -12.29 -7.56
C ARG A 307 8.87 -11.83 -6.73
N CYS A 308 9.70 -12.77 -6.31
CA CYS A 308 10.81 -12.58 -5.38
C CYS A 308 11.81 -11.51 -5.85
N GLY A 309 12.34 -11.68 -7.05
CA GLY A 309 13.39 -10.79 -7.57
C GLY A 309 12.86 -9.40 -7.88
N GLY A 310 11.63 -9.29 -8.42
CA GLY A 310 11.00 -8.01 -8.68
C GLY A 310 10.85 -7.18 -7.42
N MET A 311 10.34 -7.79 -6.34
CA MET A 311 10.17 -7.10 -5.06
C MET A 311 11.49 -6.68 -4.41
N LEU A 312 12.58 -7.41 -4.64
CA LEU A 312 13.90 -7.02 -4.14
C LEU A 312 14.48 -5.84 -4.91
N ILE A 313 14.59 -6.00 -6.24
CA ILE A 313 15.32 -5.04 -7.07
C ILE A 313 14.59 -3.68 -7.14
N ASP A 314 13.27 -3.71 -7.15
CA ASP A 314 12.45 -2.51 -7.15
C ASP A 314 12.49 -1.79 -5.79
N ALA A 315 12.45 -2.52 -4.68
CA ALA A 315 12.60 -1.91 -3.36
C ALA A 315 13.94 -1.20 -3.20
N LEU A 316 15.03 -1.77 -3.73
CA LEU A 316 16.35 -1.12 -3.74
C LEU A 316 16.37 0.12 -4.63
N ARG A 317 15.77 0.05 -5.82
CA ARG A 317 15.60 1.22 -6.70
C ARG A 317 14.82 2.33 -6.00
N GLU A 318 13.69 1.99 -5.35
CA GLU A 318 12.80 2.96 -4.69
C GLU A 318 13.43 3.55 -3.43
N HIS A 319 13.95 2.70 -2.54
CA HIS A 319 14.46 3.16 -1.25
C HIS A 319 15.84 3.80 -1.37
N HIS A 320 16.81 3.14 -2.02
CA HIS A 320 18.17 3.63 -2.08
C HIS A 320 18.39 4.56 -3.26
N ILE A 321 18.10 4.13 -4.51
CA ILE A 321 18.43 4.94 -5.69
C ILE A 321 17.61 6.22 -5.74
N GLN A 322 16.28 6.15 -5.62
CA GLN A 322 15.43 7.34 -5.71
C GLN A 322 15.17 8.02 -4.37
N GLY A 323 15.12 7.26 -3.29
CA GLY A 323 14.84 7.76 -1.94
C GLY A 323 16.08 8.14 -1.12
N ASP A 324 17.29 7.75 -1.56
CA ASP A 324 18.56 8.01 -0.85
C ASP A 324 18.54 7.49 0.60
N ILE A 325 17.77 6.42 0.87
CA ILE A 325 17.71 5.77 2.19
C ILE A 325 18.95 4.87 2.33
N SER A 326 19.70 5.04 3.41
CA SER A 326 20.95 4.36 3.62
C SER A 326 21.22 4.06 5.10
N ARG A 327 22.33 3.40 5.37
CA ARG A 327 22.83 3.16 6.73
C ARG A 327 22.92 4.45 7.52
N GLY A 328 22.41 4.43 8.75
CA GLY A 328 22.30 5.59 9.63
C GLY A 328 20.97 6.34 9.55
N ASP A 329 20.13 6.03 8.58
CA ASP A 329 18.75 6.50 8.57
C ASP A 329 17.86 5.65 9.49
N VAL A 330 16.78 6.27 9.99
CA VAL A 330 15.68 5.58 10.66
C VAL A 330 14.43 5.78 9.81
N PHE A 331 13.93 4.68 9.28
CA PHE A 331 12.76 4.64 8.41
C PHE A 331 11.53 4.19 9.19
N PHE A 332 10.55 5.07 9.30
CA PHE A 332 9.26 4.81 9.93
C PHE A 332 8.15 4.99 8.89
N GLN A 333 7.49 3.91 8.51
CA GLN A 333 6.25 3.95 7.75
C GLN A 333 5.11 3.52 8.67
N TYR A 334 4.18 4.44 8.97
CA TYR A 334 2.97 4.02 9.67
C TYR A 334 2.15 3.08 8.80
N THR A 335 1.96 1.86 9.26
CA THR A 335 1.23 0.82 8.54
C THR A 335 0.80 -0.31 9.47
N THR A 336 -0.21 -1.08 9.07
CA THR A 336 -0.55 -2.38 9.66
C THR A 336 0.00 -3.51 8.80
N THR A 337 0.06 -4.72 9.35
CA THR A 337 0.53 -5.92 8.63
C THR A 337 -0.41 -6.35 7.48
N GLY A 338 -1.65 -5.89 7.48
CA GLY A 338 -2.63 -6.14 6.42
C GLY A 338 -2.55 -5.20 5.21
N TRP A 339 -1.64 -4.24 5.23
CA TRP A 339 -1.42 -3.29 4.15
C TRP A 339 -0.06 -3.50 3.48
N MET A 340 0.03 -3.35 2.14
CA MET A 340 1.26 -3.56 1.37
C MET A 340 2.44 -2.68 1.83
N MET A 341 2.16 -1.55 2.49
CA MET A 341 3.21 -0.69 3.06
C MET A 341 4.00 -1.37 4.18
N TYR A 342 3.53 -2.50 4.71
CA TYR A 342 4.31 -3.32 5.64
C TYR A 342 5.51 -3.97 4.93
N GLN A 343 5.30 -4.60 3.76
CA GLN A 343 6.38 -5.15 2.95
C GLN A 343 7.34 -4.06 2.47
N TYR A 344 6.78 -2.91 2.09
CA TYR A 344 7.56 -1.73 1.70
C TYR A 344 8.45 -1.23 2.85
N LEU A 345 7.95 -1.19 4.09
CA LEU A 345 8.73 -0.80 5.27
C LEU A 345 9.87 -1.80 5.55
N ILE A 346 9.56 -3.10 5.61
CA ILE A 346 10.56 -4.13 5.93
C ILE A 346 11.64 -4.21 4.85
N ALA A 347 11.31 -3.95 3.58
CA ALA A 347 12.27 -3.89 2.49
C ALA A 347 13.35 -2.80 2.68
N GLY A 348 13.11 -1.81 3.52
CA GLY A 348 14.10 -0.81 3.91
C GLY A 348 15.34 -1.40 4.63
N LEU A 349 15.25 -2.57 5.24
CA LEU A 349 16.39 -3.25 5.87
C LEU A 349 17.56 -3.51 4.90
N ALA A 350 17.26 -3.77 3.63
CA ALA A 350 18.29 -4.03 2.61
C ALA A 350 19.22 -2.85 2.38
N THR A 351 18.78 -1.62 2.66
CA THR A 351 19.60 -0.40 2.53
C THR A 351 20.55 -0.18 3.72
N GLY A 352 20.41 -0.97 4.79
CA GLY A 352 21.12 -0.77 6.06
C GLY A 352 20.47 0.24 7.01
N ALA A 353 19.32 0.79 6.65
CA ALA A 353 18.55 1.65 7.53
C ALA A 353 17.96 0.88 8.72
N THR A 354 17.76 1.57 9.83
CA THR A 354 16.96 1.08 10.95
C THR A 354 15.48 1.22 10.61
N VAL A 355 14.70 0.15 10.77
CA VAL A 355 13.25 0.14 10.57
C VAL A 355 12.55 0.34 11.91
N LEU A 356 11.67 1.33 12.02
CA LEU A 356 10.83 1.55 13.20
C LEU A 356 9.46 0.92 12.97
N LEU A 357 9.09 -0.03 13.83
CA LEU A 357 7.78 -0.67 13.88
C LEU A 357 6.94 0.00 14.97
N TYR A 358 5.70 0.27 14.66
CA TYR A 358 4.72 0.77 15.63
C TYR A 358 3.38 0.06 15.43
N ASP A 359 2.88 -0.58 16.48
CA ASP A 359 1.56 -1.21 16.54
C ASP A 359 0.64 -0.40 17.43
N GLY A 360 -0.37 0.26 16.86
CA GLY A 360 -1.31 1.09 17.61
C GLY A 360 -1.95 2.20 16.78
N SER A 361 -2.79 2.99 17.43
CA SER A 361 -3.48 4.13 16.82
C SER A 361 -2.54 5.34 16.67
N PRO A 362 -2.46 5.96 15.48
CA PRO A 362 -1.67 7.17 15.30
C PRO A 362 -2.40 8.45 15.69
N LEU A 363 -3.71 8.36 15.97
CA LEU A 363 -4.61 9.51 16.12
C LEU A 363 -5.26 9.61 17.51
N LYS A 364 -5.19 8.56 18.34
CA LYS A 364 -5.74 8.60 19.71
C LYS A 364 -5.03 9.65 20.54
N ASP A 365 -3.72 9.74 20.41
CA ASP A 365 -2.91 10.89 20.78
C ASP A 365 -2.21 11.39 19.51
N PRO A 366 -2.58 12.56 18.96
CA PRO A 366 -2.04 13.05 17.70
C PRO A 366 -0.54 13.41 17.77
N ALA A 367 0.06 13.47 18.96
CA ALA A 367 1.49 13.64 19.15
C ALA A 367 2.28 12.32 18.99
N THR A 368 1.63 11.15 19.00
CA THR A 368 2.29 9.84 19.07
C THR A 368 3.37 9.66 18.01
N CYS A 369 3.03 9.80 16.73
CA CYS A 369 4.01 9.60 15.66
C CYS A 369 5.15 10.64 15.73
N TRP A 370 4.85 11.87 16.09
CA TRP A 370 5.85 12.95 16.21
C TRP A 370 6.78 12.74 17.40
N ASN A 371 6.26 12.21 18.52
CA ASN A 371 7.08 11.80 19.66
C ASN A 371 8.03 10.65 19.27
N LEU A 372 7.56 9.67 18.51
CA LEU A 372 8.41 8.59 17.99
C LEU A 372 9.50 9.12 17.04
N ILE A 373 9.16 10.08 16.17
CA ILE A 373 10.11 10.72 15.25
C ILE A 373 11.23 11.40 16.03
N ASP A 374 10.90 12.17 17.06
CA ASP A 374 11.90 12.86 17.89
C ASP A 374 12.71 11.86 18.75
N ALA A 375 12.05 10.93 19.42
CA ALA A 375 12.68 9.99 20.35
C ALA A 375 13.68 9.05 19.68
N HIS A 376 13.39 8.63 18.44
CA HIS A 376 14.20 7.65 17.71
C HIS A 376 14.98 8.26 16.54
N GLY A 377 14.94 9.58 16.39
CA GLY A 377 15.66 10.27 15.32
C GLY A 377 15.26 9.81 13.91
N VAL A 378 13.97 9.65 13.67
CA VAL A 378 13.42 9.24 12.37
C VAL A 378 13.83 10.26 11.31
N SER A 379 14.41 9.78 10.23
CA SER A 379 14.84 10.59 9.08
C SER A 379 13.86 10.52 7.91
N ILE A 380 13.15 9.40 7.77
CA ILE A 380 12.11 9.20 6.75
C ILE A 380 10.83 8.76 7.44
N PHE A 381 9.76 9.56 7.29
CA PHE A 381 8.44 9.26 7.83
C PHE A 381 7.43 9.04 6.71
N GLY A 382 6.86 7.85 6.63
CA GLY A 382 5.80 7.51 5.70
C GLY A 382 4.44 7.41 6.39
N THR A 383 3.41 7.99 5.78
CA THR A 383 2.04 7.99 6.32
C THR A 383 1.00 8.12 5.21
N SER A 384 -0.28 8.26 5.56
CA SER A 384 -1.35 8.51 4.60
C SER A 384 -1.64 10.01 4.46
N ALA A 385 -2.15 10.42 3.28
CA ALA A 385 -2.64 11.78 3.08
C ALA A 385 -3.72 12.14 4.11
N LYS A 386 -4.59 11.16 4.47
CA LYS A 386 -5.62 11.34 5.49
C LYS A 386 -5.05 11.62 6.89
N TYR A 387 -3.93 10.99 7.25
CA TYR A 387 -3.24 11.30 8.51
C TYR A 387 -2.74 12.75 8.53
N ILE A 388 -2.11 13.22 7.44
CA ILE A 388 -1.63 14.61 7.32
C ILE A 388 -2.81 15.58 7.45
N GLU A 389 -3.92 15.30 6.77
CA GLU A 389 -5.16 16.09 6.86
C GLU A 389 -5.70 16.15 8.30
N MET A 390 -5.76 15.01 8.98
CA MET A 390 -6.23 14.97 10.37
C MET A 390 -5.31 15.76 11.30
N VAL A 391 -4.00 15.57 11.17
CA VAL A 391 -3.01 16.32 11.97
C VAL A 391 -3.14 17.82 11.74
N SER A 392 -3.34 18.28 10.51
CA SER A 392 -3.53 19.71 10.21
C SER A 392 -4.72 20.34 10.97
N LYS A 393 -5.74 19.52 11.27
CA LYS A 393 -6.95 19.98 11.99
C LYS A 393 -6.80 19.89 13.51
N VAL A 394 -6.26 18.78 14.04
CA VAL A 394 -6.27 18.50 15.49
C VAL A 394 -4.95 18.79 16.19
N TYR A 395 -3.84 18.87 15.44
CA TYR A 395 -2.50 19.12 15.98
C TYR A 395 -1.66 19.99 15.03
N PRO A 396 -2.13 21.20 14.66
CA PRO A 396 -1.60 21.97 13.53
C PRO A 396 -0.16 22.47 13.71
N ASP A 397 0.31 22.67 14.95
CA ASP A 397 1.61 23.32 15.25
C ASP A 397 2.74 22.29 15.48
N VAL A 398 2.87 21.28 14.64
CA VAL A 398 3.86 20.20 14.79
C VAL A 398 5.28 20.74 14.91
N GLY A 399 5.72 21.58 13.97
CA GLY A 399 7.08 22.13 13.93
C GLY A 399 7.42 23.08 15.08
N LYS A 400 6.41 23.57 15.84
CA LYS A 400 6.64 24.35 17.06
C LYS A 400 6.80 23.47 18.30
N LYS A 401 6.23 22.24 18.29
CA LYS A 401 6.16 21.35 19.43
C LYS A 401 7.21 20.25 19.39
N HIS A 402 7.75 19.96 18.20
CA HIS A 402 8.70 18.89 17.95
C HIS A 402 9.96 19.39 17.29
N ALA A 403 11.11 18.80 17.65
CA ALA A 403 12.41 19.22 17.13
C ALA A 403 12.62 18.78 15.68
N LEU A 404 12.14 17.59 15.30
CA LEU A 404 12.24 16.98 13.96
C LEU A 404 13.65 17.09 13.36
N ALA A 405 14.68 17.00 14.21
CA ALA A 405 16.05 17.37 13.86
C ALA A 405 16.58 16.55 12.68
N ARG A 406 16.30 15.24 12.65
CA ARG A 406 16.77 14.33 11.60
C ARG A 406 15.77 14.11 10.47
N LEU A 407 14.51 14.53 10.64
CA LEU A 407 13.48 14.32 9.64
C LEU A 407 13.81 15.09 8.36
N ARG A 408 13.98 14.38 7.25
CA ARG A 408 14.34 14.91 5.93
C ARG A 408 13.38 14.54 4.82
N GLN A 409 12.51 13.54 5.06
CA GLN A 409 11.47 13.13 4.11
C GLN A 409 10.17 12.81 4.83
N ILE A 410 9.05 13.25 4.26
CA ILE A 410 7.71 12.75 4.56
C ILE A 410 7.14 12.12 3.28
N LEU A 411 6.66 10.88 3.38
CA LEU A 411 6.02 10.16 2.27
C LEU A 411 4.52 10.11 2.52
N SER A 412 3.74 10.51 1.52
CA SER A 412 2.28 10.48 1.58
C SER A 412 1.71 9.51 0.56
N THR A 413 0.84 8.60 1.02
CA THR A 413 0.24 7.57 0.16
C THR A 413 -1.21 7.27 0.55
N GLY A 414 -1.83 6.34 -0.16
CA GLY A 414 -3.16 5.81 0.14
C GLY A 414 -4.32 6.59 -0.46
N SER A 415 -4.17 7.89 -0.62
CA SER A 415 -5.08 8.79 -1.34
C SER A 415 -4.29 9.98 -1.88
N PRO A 416 -4.84 10.76 -2.82
CA PRO A 416 -4.20 12.00 -3.27
C PRO A 416 -3.93 12.95 -2.11
N LEU A 417 -2.76 13.58 -2.10
CA LEU A 417 -2.45 14.66 -1.17
C LEU A 417 -2.93 15.98 -1.77
N ALA A 418 -3.87 16.63 -1.12
CA ALA A 418 -4.41 17.91 -1.57
C ALA A 418 -3.34 19.01 -1.55
N ALA A 419 -3.45 19.98 -2.45
CA ALA A 419 -2.42 21.01 -2.63
C ALA A 419 -2.22 21.91 -1.40
N ASP A 420 -3.28 22.18 -0.64
CA ASP A 420 -3.23 22.94 0.62
C ASP A 420 -2.53 22.18 1.75
N LEU A 421 -2.50 20.83 1.69
CA LEU A 421 -1.73 20.04 2.63
C LEU A 421 -0.23 20.08 2.34
N PHE A 422 0.20 20.37 1.10
CA PHE A 422 1.60 20.73 0.83
C PHE A 422 1.96 22.04 1.54
N ASP A 423 1.12 23.06 1.42
CA ASP A 423 1.31 24.34 2.10
C ASP A 423 1.39 24.15 3.61
N TYR A 424 0.50 23.35 4.19
CA TYR A 424 0.51 23.02 5.61
C TYR A 424 1.82 22.38 6.05
N VAL A 425 2.32 21.37 5.33
CA VAL A 425 3.56 20.67 5.69
C VAL A 425 4.74 21.64 5.73
N TYR A 426 4.90 22.48 4.71
CA TYR A 426 6.02 23.42 4.64
C TYR A 426 5.90 24.59 5.63
N ALA A 427 4.70 25.03 5.93
CA ALA A 427 4.48 26.14 6.89
C ALA A 427 4.50 25.68 8.34
N ASN A 428 4.00 24.47 8.66
CA ASN A 428 3.69 24.07 10.04
C ASN A 428 4.48 22.85 10.54
N ILE A 429 5.11 22.08 9.65
CA ILE A 429 5.93 20.93 10.05
C ILE A 429 7.41 21.26 9.86
N LYS A 430 7.89 21.35 8.61
CA LYS A 430 9.30 21.65 8.34
C LYS A 430 9.51 22.18 6.92
N GLN A 431 10.28 23.27 6.78
CA GLN A 431 10.57 23.90 5.49
C GLN A 431 11.57 23.10 4.64
N ASP A 432 12.71 22.68 5.24
CA ASP A 432 13.71 21.89 4.54
C ASP A 432 13.36 20.41 4.67
N LEU A 433 12.50 19.96 3.78
CA LEU A 433 11.91 18.62 3.80
C LEU A 433 11.48 18.20 2.39
N LEU A 434 11.85 17.01 1.96
CA LEU A 434 11.25 16.40 0.76
C LEU A 434 9.86 15.85 1.13
N LEU A 435 8.80 16.44 0.59
CA LEU A 435 7.45 15.90 0.68
C LEU A 435 7.16 15.06 -0.56
N GLY A 436 7.27 13.73 -0.41
CA GLY A 436 7.06 12.76 -1.49
C GLY A 436 5.64 12.21 -1.48
N SER A 437 4.74 12.78 -2.28
CA SER A 437 3.49 12.08 -2.59
C SER A 437 3.79 10.92 -3.54
N VAL A 438 3.15 9.76 -3.33
CA VAL A 438 3.41 8.56 -4.14
C VAL A 438 2.11 7.93 -4.63
N SER A 439 2.14 7.41 -5.86
CA SER A 439 1.05 6.65 -6.48
C SER A 439 1.54 5.27 -6.88
N GLY A 440 0.84 4.27 -6.40
CA GLY A 440 1.07 2.85 -6.64
C GLY A 440 -0.05 2.04 -6.01
N GLY A 441 0.20 0.78 -5.68
CA GLY A 441 -0.86 -0.02 -5.06
C GLY A 441 -0.44 -1.41 -4.63
N THR A 442 -1.38 -2.09 -3.99
CA THR A 442 -1.23 -3.49 -3.61
C THR A 442 -0.93 -4.38 -4.81
N ASP A 443 -1.46 -4.02 -5.98
CA ASP A 443 -1.34 -4.78 -7.22
C ASP A 443 0.11 -4.97 -7.65
N ILE A 444 0.95 -3.98 -7.42
CA ILE A 444 2.40 -4.01 -7.75
C ILE A 444 3.29 -4.04 -6.50
N CYS A 445 2.72 -3.89 -5.31
CA CYS A 445 3.43 -3.77 -4.02
C CYS A 445 4.55 -2.72 -4.05
N SER A 446 4.36 -1.63 -4.79
CA SER A 446 5.31 -0.55 -5.01
C SER A 446 4.62 0.71 -5.54
N VAL A 447 5.39 1.61 -6.17
CA VAL A 447 4.95 2.89 -6.73
C VAL A 447 5.38 3.04 -8.19
N PHE A 448 4.49 3.55 -9.04
CA PHE A 448 4.75 3.93 -10.43
C PHE A 448 5.19 5.39 -10.57
N ALA A 449 4.70 6.23 -9.69
CA ALA A 449 5.08 7.63 -9.59
C ALA A 449 5.33 7.99 -8.13
N GLY A 450 6.34 8.78 -7.86
CA GLY A 450 6.72 9.04 -6.48
C GLY A 450 7.86 10.04 -6.36
N ARG A 451 8.60 9.92 -5.26
CA ARG A 451 9.71 10.79 -4.94
C ARG A 451 10.96 10.49 -5.76
N CYS A 452 11.78 11.53 -5.89
CA CYS A 452 13.19 11.43 -6.23
C CYS A 452 13.95 12.53 -5.48
N THR A 453 14.97 12.15 -4.71
CA THR A 453 15.75 13.11 -3.91
C THR A 453 16.56 14.09 -4.74
N ALA A 454 16.76 13.80 -6.02
CA ALA A 454 17.44 14.70 -6.98
C ALA A 454 16.51 15.79 -7.55
N LEU A 455 15.20 15.75 -7.29
CA LEU A 455 14.22 16.59 -7.96
C LEU A 455 13.51 17.55 -7.01
N PRO A 456 13.07 18.73 -7.49
CA PRO A 456 12.24 19.63 -6.71
C PRO A 456 10.84 19.09 -6.46
N VAL A 457 10.20 19.61 -5.41
CA VAL A 457 8.78 19.36 -5.09
C VAL A 457 7.95 20.55 -5.56
N TYR A 458 6.93 20.25 -6.35
CA TYR A 458 5.93 21.23 -6.79
C TYR A 458 4.60 21.01 -6.07
N ARG A 459 3.91 22.11 -5.79
CA ARG A 459 2.64 22.14 -5.08
C ARG A 459 1.57 21.29 -5.77
N GLY A 460 1.06 20.28 -5.07
CA GLY A 460 -0.03 19.42 -5.56
C GLY A 460 0.37 18.38 -6.61
N GLU A 461 1.67 18.20 -6.88
CA GLU A 461 2.16 17.21 -7.83
C GLU A 461 2.93 16.08 -7.15
N ILE A 462 2.83 14.87 -7.69
CA ILE A 462 3.79 13.79 -7.47
C ILE A 462 5.02 14.11 -8.32
N GLN A 463 6.21 14.06 -7.74
CA GLN A 463 7.43 14.62 -8.35
C GLN A 463 7.78 14.08 -9.73
N CYS A 464 7.71 12.74 -9.92
CA CYS A 464 8.14 12.13 -11.17
C CYS A 464 7.55 10.75 -11.41
N ARG A 465 7.61 10.32 -12.66
CA ARG A 465 7.48 8.93 -13.07
C ARG A 465 8.73 8.17 -12.63
N GLN A 466 8.57 6.95 -12.11
CA GLN A 466 9.68 6.20 -11.55
C GLN A 466 10.54 5.54 -12.63
N LEU A 467 11.85 5.42 -12.38
CA LEU A 467 12.81 4.80 -13.31
C LEU A 467 12.43 3.33 -13.58
N GLY A 468 12.59 2.91 -14.83
CA GLY A 468 12.33 1.54 -15.28
C GLY A 468 10.86 1.24 -15.56
N PHE A 469 9.95 2.23 -15.44
CA PHE A 469 8.53 2.09 -15.75
C PHE A 469 8.11 3.09 -16.83
N TYR A 470 7.70 2.59 -18.00
CA TYR A 470 7.14 3.45 -19.04
C TYR A 470 5.69 3.81 -18.68
N LEU A 471 5.58 4.65 -17.63
CA LEU A 471 4.30 5.16 -17.15
C LEU A 471 3.77 6.23 -18.10
N ASP A 472 2.51 6.10 -18.50
CA ASP A 472 1.82 7.02 -19.39
C ASP A 472 0.33 7.11 -19.03
N SER A 473 -0.42 7.88 -19.81
CA SER A 473 -1.87 7.92 -19.72
C SER A 473 -2.50 7.61 -21.07
N THR A 474 -3.77 7.25 -21.08
CA THR A 474 -4.52 7.05 -22.33
C THR A 474 -4.65 8.31 -23.18
N SER A 475 -4.26 9.47 -22.64
CA SER A 475 -4.25 10.78 -23.34
C SER A 475 -2.82 11.25 -23.62
N SER A 476 -1.86 10.32 -23.82
CA SER A 476 -0.41 10.54 -23.84
C SER A 476 0.11 11.57 -24.83
N ASP A 477 -0.56 11.76 -25.96
CA ASP A 477 -0.08 12.67 -27.02
C ASP A 477 -0.28 14.16 -26.65
N ALA A 478 -0.92 14.44 -25.52
CA ALA A 478 -1.14 15.79 -25.02
C ALA A 478 -0.93 15.86 -23.51
N HIS A 479 0.26 16.29 -23.09
CA HIS A 479 0.52 16.65 -21.70
C HIS A 479 -0.60 17.56 -21.15
N GLU A 480 -0.90 17.44 -19.86
CA GLU A 480 -1.94 18.20 -19.16
C GLU A 480 -3.38 17.76 -19.48
N ILE A 481 -3.59 16.72 -20.30
CA ILE A 481 -4.91 16.13 -20.51
C ILE A 481 -5.09 14.91 -19.61
N PRO A 482 -6.16 14.85 -18.80
CA PRO A 482 -6.45 13.67 -17.98
C PRO A 482 -6.72 12.40 -18.80
N GLY A 483 -6.24 11.26 -18.27
CA GLY A 483 -6.47 9.93 -18.85
C GLY A 483 -6.30 8.82 -17.82
N GLU A 484 -6.67 7.59 -18.19
CA GLU A 484 -6.34 6.42 -17.37
C GLU A 484 -4.82 6.21 -17.34
N LEU A 485 -4.30 5.92 -16.14
CA LEU A 485 -2.91 5.57 -15.97
C LEU A 485 -2.64 4.19 -16.55
N ILE A 486 -1.69 4.14 -17.46
CA ILE A 486 -1.23 2.90 -18.11
C ILE A 486 0.28 2.75 -18.00
N VAL A 487 0.75 1.50 -18.00
CA VAL A 487 2.17 1.18 -18.21
C VAL A 487 2.29 0.45 -19.53
N ARG A 488 3.11 1.00 -20.45
CA ARG A 488 3.19 0.53 -21.83
C ARG A 488 4.13 -0.64 -22.02
N GLU A 489 5.14 -0.73 -21.19
CA GLU A 489 6.22 -1.71 -21.31
C GLU A 489 6.23 -2.64 -20.10
N ALA A 490 6.57 -3.92 -20.30
CA ALA A 490 6.71 -4.89 -19.22
C ALA A 490 7.69 -4.42 -18.14
N PHE A 491 7.43 -4.76 -16.90
CA PHE A 491 8.20 -4.31 -15.73
C PHE A 491 8.38 -5.43 -14.69
N PRO A 492 9.46 -5.45 -13.89
CA PRO A 492 9.82 -6.62 -13.08
C PRO A 492 8.91 -6.89 -11.87
N ILE A 493 8.06 -5.94 -11.49
CA ILE A 493 7.13 -6.07 -10.36
C ILE A 493 5.68 -6.39 -10.78
N GLU A 494 5.46 -6.76 -12.04
CA GLU A 494 4.19 -7.35 -12.41
C GLU A 494 3.95 -8.57 -11.52
N PRO A 495 2.72 -8.74 -10.97
CA PRO A 495 2.41 -9.95 -10.22
C PRO A 495 2.64 -11.21 -11.05
N VAL A 496 3.03 -12.30 -10.39
CA VAL A 496 3.05 -13.62 -11.04
C VAL A 496 1.65 -13.99 -11.55
N GLY A 497 0.63 -13.57 -10.82
CA GLY A 497 -0.78 -13.79 -11.12
C GLY A 497 -1.64 -13.69 -9.87
N PHE A 498 -2.89 -14.15 -9.94
CA PHE A 498 -3.72 -14.37 -8.77
C PHE A 498 -3.61 -15.82 -8.30
N TRP A 499 -3.74 -16.05 -6.99
CA TRP A 499 -3.77 -17.37 -6.43
C TRP A 499 -5.11 -18.08 -6.75
N PRO A 500 -5.10 -19.39 -7.17
CA PRO A 500 -3.93 -20.24 -7.37
C PRO A 500 -3.18 -19.93 -8.66
N LEU A 501 -1.86 -20.12 -8.62
CA LEU A 501 -0.95 -19.87 -9.73
C LEU A 501 -0.92 -21.03 -10.75
N PRO A 502 -0.38 -20.79 -11.97
CA PRO A 502 0.00 -21.84 -12.91
C PRO A 502 0.89 -22.91 -12.26
N ARG A 503 0.75 -24.16 -12.75
CA ARG A 503 1.41 -25.35 -12.18
C ARG A 503 2.90 -25.21 -11.95
N GLU A 504 3.60 -24.49 -12.83
CA GLU A 504 5.05 -24.29 -12.75
C GLU A 504 5.52 -23.53 -11.49
N TYR A 505 4.61 -22.78 -10.84
CA TYR A 505 4.86 -22.03 -9.61
C TYR A 505 4.30 -22.71 -8.35
N LEU A 506 3.62 -23.83 -8.50
CA LEU A 506 3.04 -24.57 -7.37
C LEU A 506 4.02 -25.65 -6.90
N PRO A 507 4.12 -25.90 -5.58
CA PRO A 507 4.87 -27.03 -5.06
C PRO A 507 4.36 -28.35 -5.61
N ASP A 508 5.26 -29.32 -5.76
CA ASP A 508 4.90 -30.68 -6.16
C ASP A 508 3.87 -31.30 -5.20
N GLY A 509 2.93 -32.06 -5.76
CA GLY A 509 1.91 -32.75 -4.97
C GLY A 509 0.72 -31.91 -4.52
N GLN A 510 0.64 -30.62 -4.83
CA GLN A 510 -0.57 -29.84 -4.56
C GLN A 510 -1.69 -30.18 -5.55
N ASN A 511 -2.78 -30.72 -5.01
CA ASN A 511 -3.96 -31.09 -5.82
C ASN A 511 -4.91 -29.88 -5.93
N ILE A 512 -4.57 -28.93 -6.84
CA ILE A 512 -5.44 -27.79 -7.18
C ILE A 512 -6.07 -28.09 -8.53
N ALA A 513 -7.39 -27.92 -8.65
CA ALA A 513 -8.10 -28.15 -9.89
C ALA A 513 -7.64 -27.19 -11.00
N GLN A 514 -7.45 -27.69 -12.23
CA GLN A 514 -7.02 -26.84 -13.35
C GLN A 514 -8.02 -25.71 -13.62
N ALA A 515 -9.32 -25.98 -13.44
CA ALA A 515 -10.36 -24.95 -13.59
C ALA A 515 -10.20 -23.76 -12.64
N ASP A 516 -9.71 -23.99 -11.40
CA ASP A 516 -9.46 -22.90 -10.44
C ASP A 516 -8.25 -22.05 -10.88
N ILE A 517 -7.21 -22.67 -11.43
CA ILE A 517 -6.04 -22.00 -11.99
C ILE A 517 -6.47 -21.15 -13.20
N ASP A 518 -7.23 -21.72 -14.12
CA ASP A 518 -7.70 -21.03 -15.32
C ASP A 518 -8.60 -19.85 -14.97
N ALA A 519 -9.48 -19.99 -13.97
CA ALA A 519 -10.34 -18.92 -13.47
C ALA A 519 -9.53 -17.79 -12.81
N ALA A 520 -8.49 -18.12 -12.04
CA ALA A 520 -7.61 -17.13 -11.43
C ALA A 520 -6.83 -16.35 -12.50
N GLN A 521 -6.30 -17.05 -13.52
CA GLN A 521 -5.60 -16.45 -14.65
C GLN A 521 -6.51 -15.54 -15.48
N ALA A 522 -7.72 -16.00 -15.82
CA ALA A 522 -8.70 -15.19 -16.55
C ALA A 522 -9.05 -13.91 -15.79
N ARG A 523 -9.27 -14.02 -14.48
CA ARG A 523 -9.56 -12.88 -13.61
C ARG A 523 -8.39 -11.90 -13.49
N PHE A 524 -7.14 -12.38 -13.53
CA PHE A 524 -5.94 -11.54 -13.58
C PHE A 524 -5.89 -10.74 -14.87
N LEU A 525 -6.03 -11.38 -16.02
CA LEU A 525 -6.03 -10.72 -17.32
C LEU A 525 -7.15 -9.67 -17.44
N ASP A 526 -8.36 -10.00 -17.03
CA ASP A 526 -9.52 -9.10 -17.05
C ASP A 526 -9.33 -7.87 -16.13
N SER A 527 -8.58 -8.03 -15.04
CA SER A 527 -8.35 -6.94 -14.08
C SER A 527 -7.44 -5.83 -14.63
N TYR A 528 -6.47 -6.17 -15.49
CA TYR A 528 -5.39 -5.24 -15.83
C TYR A 528 -5.20 -4.99 -17.32
N PHE A 529 -5.80 -5.78 -18.21
CA PHE A 529 -5.56 -5.67 -19.66
C PHE A 529 -6.87 -5.43 -20.41
N LYS A 530 -7.07 -4.19 -20.84
CA LYS A 530 -8.32 -3.72 -21.43
C LYS A 530 -8.21 -3.44 -22.93
N ASP A 531 -7.02 -3.45 -23.50
CA ASP A 531 -6.75 -3.17 -24.90
C ASP A 531 -5.92 -4.24 -25.59
N ASP A 532 -5.91 -4.24 -26.91
CA ASP A 532 -5.13 -5.17 -27.72
C ASP A 532 -3.63 -4.86 -27.73
N ALA A 533 -3.23 -3.66 -27.32
CA ALA A 533 -1.84 -3.26 -27.22
C ALA A 533 -1.12 -3.92 -26.03
N GLY A 534 -1.87 -4.54 -25.11
CA GLY A 534 -1.32 -5.25 -23.97
C GLY A 534 -0.79 -4.33 -22.86
N ASN A 535 -1.25 -3.09 -22.80
CA ASN A 535 -0.89 -2.15 -21.76
C ASN A 535 -1.46 -2.57 -20.39
N TRP A 536 -0.71 -2.33 -19.32
CA TRP A 536 -1.19 -2.47 -17.95
C TRP A 536 -2.07 -1.28 -17.58
N TYR A 537 -3.32 -1.53 -17.20
CA TYR A 537 -4.27 -0.55 -16.67
C TYR A 537 -4.31 -0.61 -15.16
N HIS A 538 -3.79 0.44 -14.50
CA HIS A 538 -3.73 0.46 -13.03
C HIS A 538 -5.05 0.81 -12.36
N GLY A 539 -5.96 1.39 -13.13
CA GLY A 539 -7.28 1.81 -12.64
C GLY A 539 -7.27 3.16 -11.93
N ASP A 540 -6.27 3.97 -12.17
CA ASP A 540 -6.14 5.34 -11.69
C ASP A 540 -6.39 6.33 -12.84
N PHE A 541 -6.99 7.48 -12.54
CA PHE A 541 -7.21 8.57 -13.47
C PHE A 541 -6.27 9.71 -13.10
N VAL A 542 -5.40 10.09 -14.02
CA VAL A 542 -4.27 11.00 -13.76
C VAL A 542 -4.12 12.04 -14.85
N LYS A 543 -3.42 13.10 -14.53
CA LYS A 543 -2.88 14.06 -15.48
C LYS A 543 -1.36 14.06 -15.38
N ILE A 544 -0.67 13.77 -16.47
CA ILE A 544 0.80 13.89 -16.56
C ILE A 544 1.12 15.34 -16.85
N THR A 545 1.94 15.96 -16.01
CA THR A 545 2.34 17.35 -16.16
C THR A 545 3.54 17.48 -17.10
N ARG A 546 3.78 18.68 -17.60
CA ARG A 546 4.95 18.93 -18.45
C ARG A 546 6.25 18.76 -17.65
N SER A 547 7.28 18.28 -18.33
CA SER A 547 8.63 18.27 -17.77
C SER A 547 9.06 19.70 -17.40
N ARG A 548 9.58 19.83 -16.16
CA ARG A 548 10.13 21.09 -15.62
C ARG A 548 11.41 20.78 -14.88
N ALA A 549 12.36 21.70 -14.90
CA ALA A 549 13.63 21.54 -14.19
C ALA A 549 14.31 20.19 -14.47
N GLY A 550 14.12 19.64 -15.69
CA GLY A 550 14.73 18.37 -16.11
C GLY A 550 14.10 17.12 -15.54
N ASN A 551 12.94 17.19 -14.85
CA ASN A 551 12.21 15.99 -14.42
C ASN A 551 11.43 15.34 -15.59
N SER A 552 10.93 14.11 -15.40
CA SER A 552 10.14 13.36 -16.40
C SER A 552 8.70 13.85 -16.60
N GLY A 553 8.35 15.01 -16.02
CA GLY A 553 6.96 15.40 -15.75
C GLY A 553 6.45 14.70 -14.48
N GLY A 554 5.75 15.44 -13.64
CA GLY A 554 5.06 14.92 -12.45
C GLY A 554 3.68 14.37 -12.80
N LEU A 555 2.96 13.92 -11.80
CA LEU A 555 1.57 13.50 -11.92
C LEU A 555 0.66 14.27 -10.98
N VAL A 556 -0.52 14.61 -11.47
CA VAL A 556 -1.67 14.98 -10.63
C VAL A 556 -2.63 13.80 -10.63
N PHE A 557 -2.88 13.26 -9.45
CA PHE A 557 -3.83 12.17 -9.29
C PHE A 557 -5.25 12.74 -9.19
N LEU A 558 -6.18 12.23 -9.99
CA LEU A 558 -7.54 12.74 -10.10
C LEU A 558 -8.61 11.78 -9.54
N GLY A 559 -8.21 10.57 -9.15
CA GLY A 559 -9.09 9.56 -8.59
C GLY A 559 -8.91 8.19 -9.25
N ARG A 560 -9.81 7.26 -8.95
CA ARG A 560 -9.85 5.96 -9.63
C ARG A 560 -10.53 6.11 -10.99
N SER A 561 -10.04 5.40 -12.01
CA SER A 561 -10.59 5.49 -13.37
C SER A 561 -12.02 4.94 -13.47
N ASP A 562 -12.35 3.94 -12.66
CA ASP A 562 -13.70 3.38 -12.52
C ASP A 562 -14.66 4.31 -11.72
N GLY A 563 -14.11 5.30 -11.02
CA GLY A 563 -14.83 6.39 -10.34
C GLY A 563 -14.92 7.68 -11.13
N VAL A 564 -14.40 7.74 -12.37
CA VAL A 564 -14.48 8.92 -13.22
C VAL A 564 -15.93 9.27 -13.54
N LEU A 565 -16.26 10.54 -13.38
CA LEU A 565 -17.54 11.13 -13.69
C LEU A 565 -17.54 11.60 -15.16
N ASN A 566 -18.68 11.43 -15.84
CA ASN A 566 -18.80 11.78 -17.25
C ASN A 566 -20.13 12.49 -17.58
N PRO A 567 -20.53 13.55 -16.85
CA PRO A 567 -21.75 14.25 -17.15
C PRO A 567 -21.67 14.95 -18.53
N GLN A 568 -22.63 14.66 -19.41
CA GLN A 568 -22.74 15.25 -20.76
C GLN A 568 -21.43 15.10 -21.58
N GLY A 569 -20.72 13.97 -21.44
CA GLY A 569 -19.51 13.66 -22.19
C GLY A 569 -18.23 14.32 -21.67
N ILE A 570 -18.27 15.06 -20.56
CA ILE A 570 -17.08 15.67 -19.95
C ILE A 570 -16.59 14.84 -18.78
N ARG A 571 -15.41 14.24 -18.96
CA ARG A 571 -14.76 13.40 -17.96
C ARG A 571 -13.97 14.22 -16.97
N PHE A 572 -14.19 13.97 -15.67
CA PHE A 572 -13.37 14.49 -14.58
C PHE A 572 -13.38 13.53 -13.37
N GLY A 573 -12.37 13.64 -12.53
CA GLY A 573 -12.27 12.81 -11.33
C GLY A 573 -13.01 13.40 -10.14
N PRO A 574 -13.44 12.58 -9.16
CA PRO A 574 -14.02 13.05 -7.90
C PRO A 574 -13.16 14.09 -7.18
N MET A 575 -11.83 14.02 -7.34
CA MET A 575 -10.88 14.96 -6.77
C MET A 575 -11.05 16.40 -7.27
N ASP A 576 -11.58 16.59 -8.45
CA ASP A 576 -11.88 17.94 -8.95
C ASP A 576 -12.92 18.65 -8.08
N ILE A 577 -13.80 17.88 -7.43
CA ILE A 577 -14.80 18.40 -6.49
C ILE A 577 -14.24 18.40 -5.06
N TYR A 578 -13.59 17.31 -4.63
CA TYR A 578 -13.03 17.22 -3.25
C TYR A 578 -12.05 18.33 -2.96
N SER A 579 -11.12 18.63 -3.88
CA SER A 579 -10.13 19.70 -3.71
C SER A 579 -10.73 21.09 -3.52
N VAL A 580 -11.96 21.32 -3.97
CA VAL A 580 -12.67 22.56 -3.69
C VAL A 580 -13.30 22.53 -2.30
N LEU A 581 -13.85 21.38 -1.89
CA LEU A 581 -14.59 21.22 -0.63
C LEU A 581 -13.66 21.01 0.59
N GLU A 582 -12.39 20.70 0.37
CA GLU A 582 -11.37 20.60 1.40
C GLU A 582 -10.94 21.97 1.95
N ASN A 583 -11.37 23.06 1.33
CA ASN A 583 -11.11 24.42 1.85
C ASN A 583 -11.68 24.55 3.27
N PRO A 584 -10.90 25.09 4.25
CA PRO A 584 -11.33 25.28 5.64
C PRO A 584 -12.66 26.00 5.82
N ALA A 585 -13.07 26.84 4.87
CA ALA A 585 -14.37 27.51 4.89
C ALA A 585 -15.55 26.54 4.96
N PHE A 586 -15.42 25.33 4.38
CA PHE A 586 -16.47 24.33 4.40
C PHE A 586 -16.52 23.58 5.73
N ALA A 587 -15.37 23.27 6.32
CA ALA A 587 -15.30 22.70 7.67
C ALA A 587 -15.89 23.68 8.70
N ALA A 588 -15.63 24.98 8.56
CA ALA A 588 -16.24 26.02 9.41
C ALA A 588 -17.77 26.09 9.27
N ARG A 589 -18.34 25.71 8.12
CA ARG A 589 -19.77 25.57 7.92
C ARG A 589 -20.35 24.25 8.40
N GLY A 590 -19.53 23.34 8.91
CA GLY A 590 -19.96 22.08 9.50
C GLY A 590 -19.86 20.88 8.57
N ILE A 591 -19.27 20.99 7.39
CA ILE A 591 -18.99 19.81 6.53
C ILE A 591 -17.84 19.01 7.17
N GLU A 592 -18.16 17.74 7.49
CA GLU A 592 -17.17 16.81 8.04
C GLU A 592 -16.50 15.99 6.95
N GLU A 593 -17.31 15.42 6.03
CA GLU A 593 -16.82 14.53 4.98
C GLU A 593 -17.75 14.58 3.76
N THR A 594 -17.23 14.20 2.60
CA THR A 594 -17.98 14.22 1.33
C THR A 594 -17.72 12.97 0.50
N LEU A 595 -18.70 12.58 -0.35
CA LEU A 595 -18.56 11.50 -1.32
C LEU A 595 -19.23 11.92 -2.64
N VAL A 596 -18.48 11.80 -3.72
CA VAL A 596 -18.98 12.15 -5.07
C VAL A 596 -19.12 10.89 -5.89
N VAL A 597 -20.28 10.69 -6.51
CA VAL A 597 -20.56 9.56 -7.41
C VAL A 597 -21.46 9.98 -8.57
N GLY A 598 -21.49 9.16 -9.60
CA GLY A 598 -22.36 9.36 -10.77
C GLY A 598 -23.62 8.51 -10.71
N LEU A 599 -24.77 9.15 -10.91
CA LEU A 599 -26.04 8.48 -11.15
C LEU A 599 -26.26 8.40 -12.66
N LEU A 600 -26.35 7.19 -13.20
CA LEU A 600 -26.61 6.95 -14.61
C LEU A 600 -28.05 7.31 -14.95
N VAL A 601 -28.23 8.06 -16.04
CA VAL A 601 -29.53 8.49 -16.57
C VAL A 601 -29.59 8.21 -18.06
N ASP A 602 -30.74 8.44 -18.68
CA ASP A 602 -30.96 8.24 -20.13
C ASP A 602 -30.49 6.85 -20.62
N GLY A 603 -30.94 5.80 -19.92
CA GLY A 603 -30.58 4.43 -20.28
C GLY A 603 -29.08 4.12 -20.14
N GLY A 604 -28.34 4.90 -19.34
CA GLY A 604 -26.89 4.76 -19.16
C GLY A 604 -26.04 5.61 -20.12
N ASN A 605 -26.68 6.39 -21.01
CA ASN A 605 -25.99 7.24 -21.99
C ASN A 605 -25.45 8.54 -21.38
N ASP A 606 -26.01 9.00 -20.25
CA ASP A 606 -25.56 10.20 -19.53
C ASP A 606 -25.47 9.93 -18.01
N GLU A 607 -24.87 10.84 -17.30
CA GLU A 607 -24.60 10.73 -15.88
C GLU A 607 -24.85 12.04 -15.14
N LYS A 608 -25.50 11.98 -13.99
CA LYS A 608 -25.67 13.12 -13.09
C LYS A 608 -24.72 12.99 -11.89
N VAL A 609 -23.98 14.03 -11.62
CA VAL A 609 -23.07 14.08 -10.46
C VAL A 609 -23.88 14.25 -9.18
N ILE A 610 -23.69 13.34 -8.24
CA ILE A 610 -24.30 13.36 -6.90
C ILE A 610 -23.21 13.60 -5.88
N LEU A 611 -23.39 14.59 -5.02
CA LEU A 611 -22.53 14.87 -3.87
C LEU A 611 -23.26 14.50 -2.57
N PHE A 612 -22.75 13.50 -1.87
CA PHE A 612 -23.15 13.20 -0.51
C PHE A 612 -22.29 13.98 0.48
N VAL A 613 -22.92 14.54 1.51
CA VAL A 613 -22.26 15.40 2.51
C VAL A 613 -22.60 14.89 3.90
N LYS A 614 -21.59 14.54 4.67
CA LYS A 614 -21.71 14.31 6.13
C LYS A 614 -21.43 15.62 6.84
N MET A 615 -22.35 16.01 7.72
CA MET A 615 -22.21 17.18 8.57
C MET A 615 -21.71 16.77 9.96
N TYR A 616 -20.98 17.65 10.65
CA TYR A 616 -20.67 17.46 12.07
C TYR A 616 -21.96 17.34 12.89
N ASP A 617 -21.89 16.62 14.01
CA ASP A 617 -23.03 16.40 14.91
C ASP A 617 -23.75 17.71 15.27
N GLY A 618 -25.07 17.71 15.12
CA GLY A 618 -25.91 18.85 15.39
C GLY A 618 -25.91 19.95 14.31
N LYS A 619 -25.21 19.73 13.17
CA LYS A 619 -25.25 20.62 12.01
C LYS A 619 -26.14 20.07 10.90
N ALA A 620 -26.78 20.97 10.18
CA ALA A 620 -27.57 20.64 9.00
C ALA A 620 -27.04 21.32 7.76
N LEU A 621 -27.22 20.68 6.63
CA LEU A 621 -26.88 21.22 5.31
C LEU A 621 -27.95 22.26 4.89
N ASP A 622 -27.70 23.52 5.18
CA ASP A 622 -28.62 24.62 4.91
C ASP A 622 -28.44 25.19 3.47
N ASP A 623 -29.40 26.04 3.07
CA ASP A 623 -29.40 26.67 1.75
C ASP A 623 -28.17 27.56 1.50
N GLU A 624 -27.60 28.19 2.53
CA GLU A 624 -26.39 28.99 2.42
C GLU A 624 -25.18 28.09 2.12
N CYS A 625 -25.07 26.95 2.78
CA CYS A 625 -24.03 25.96 2.54
C CYS A 625 -24.15 25.35 1.15
N LEU A 626 -25.38 24.99 0.72
CA LEU A 626 -25.65 24.51 -0.64
C LEU A 626 -25.23 25.53 -1.71
N LYS A 627 -25.55 26.80 -1.50
CA LYS A 627 -25.17 27.90 -2.41
C LYS A 627 -23.66 28.08 -2.45
N LEU A 628 -23.01 28.04 -1.29
CA LEU A 628 -21.55 28.14 -1.18
C LEU A 628 -20.86 27.00 -1.95
N ILE A 629 -21.26 25.74 -1.74
CA ILE A 629 -20.74 24.57 -2.45
C ILE A 629 -20.84 24.77 -3.97
N LYS A 630 -22.06 25.05 -4.47
CA LYS A 630 -22.31 25.20 -5.91
C LYS A 630 -21.50 26.36 -6.52
N THR A 631 -21.42 27.47 -5.82
CA THR A 631 -20.69 28.66 -6.30
C THR A 631 -19.19 28.42 -6.32
N SER A 632 -18.63 27.83 -5.26
CA SER A 632 -17.20 27.54 -5.15
C SER A 632 -16.74 26.53 -6.21
N ILE A 633 -17.51 25.43 -6.42
CA ILE A 633 -17.19 24.45 -7.45
C ILE A 633 -17.27 25.10 -8.85
N ARG A 634 -18.32 25.89 -9.13
CA ARG A 634 -18.44 26.58 -10.41
C ARG A 634 -17.29 27.53 -10.69
N SER A 635 -16.87 28.29 -9.67
CA SER A 635 -15.80 29.25 -9.79
C SER A 635 -14.44 28.61 -9.93
N ALA A 636 -14.15 27.57 -9.11
CA ALA A 636 -12.85 26.90 -9.08
C ALA A 636 -12.65 25.91 -10.24
N ARG A 637 -13.73 25.36 -10.81
CA ARG A 637 -13.72 24.38 -11.90
C ARG A 637 -14.53 24.85 -13.09
N SER A 638 -15.80 24.42 -13.19
CA SER A 638 -16.74 24.88 -14.21
C SER A 638 -18.18 24.57 -13.77
N ALA A 639 -19.16 25.10 -14.53
CA ALA A 639 -20.56 24.78 -14.30
C ALA A 639 -20.90 23.28 -14.40
N ARG A 640 -20.11 22.51 -15.15
CA ARG A 640 -20.30 21.05 -15.36
C ARG A 640 -19.81 20.19 -14.21
N HIS A 641 -18.94 20.71 -13.35
CA HIS A 641 -18.51 20.05 -12.12
C HIS A 641 -19.51 20.23 -10.98
N VAL A 642 -20.47 21.17 -11.13
CA VAL A 642 -21.46 21.43 -10.08
C VAL A 642 -22.39 20.22 -9.96
N PRO A 643 -22.47 19.57 -8.76
CA PRO A 643 -23.34 18.44 -8.57
C PRO A 643 -24.80 18.75 -8.91
N ALA A 644 -25.45 17.83 -9.64
CA ALA A 644 -26.88 17.92 -9.93
C ALA A 644 -27.71 17.81 -8.65
N ARG A 645 -27.21 17.02 -7.69
CA ARG A 645 -27.78 16.88 -6.33
C ARG A 645 -26.70 16.94 -5.28
N ILE A 646 -27.04 17.55 -4.15
CA ILE A 646 -26.25 17.58 -2.94
C ILE A 646 -27.15 17.06 -1.81
N VAL A 647 -26.77 15.95 -1.19
CA VAL A 647 -27.60 15.21 -0.23
C VAL A 647 -26.84 15.03 1.06
N GLN A 648 -27.45 15.44 2.19
CA GLN A 648 -26.90 15.13 3.52
C GLN A 648 -27.13 13.64 3.83
N VAL A 649 -26.10 13.00 4.37
CA VAL A 649 -26.13 11.59 4.80
C VAL A 649 -25.63 11.43 6.23
N SER A 650 -26.00 10.33 6.85
CA SER A 650 -25.59 10.01 8.23
C SER A 650 -24.08 9.75 8.34
N ASP A 651 -23.49 9.09 7.35
CA ASP A 651 -22.05 8.80 7.31
C ASP A 651 -21.57 8.53 5.88
N ILE A 652 -20.26 8.73 5.64
CA ILE A 652 -19.62 8.40 4.38
C ILE A 652 -18.95 7.02 4.50
N PRO A 653 -19.32 6.03 3.68
CA PRO A 653 -18.75 4.69 3.76
C PRO A 653 -17.28 4.68 3.34
N MET A 654 -16.45 4.11 4.21
CA MET A 654 -14.98 4.05 4.05
C MET A 654 -14.46 2.65 4.32
N THR A 655 -13.34 2.32 3.66
CA THR A 655 -12.57 1.12 4.00
C THR A 655 -12.02 1.22 5.43
N LEU A 656 -11.54 0.12 5.98
CA LEU A 656 -10.83 0.09 7.28
C LEU A 656 -9.63 1.05 7.29
N THR A 657 -8.98 1.27 6.15
CA THR A 657 -7.86 2.20 5.97
C THR A 657 -8.28 3.66 5.74
N GLY A 658 -9.57 3.98 5.81
CA GLY A 658 -10.10 5.34 5.65
C GLY A 658 -10.23 5.83 4.20
N LYS A 659 -10.20 4.93 3.21
CA LYS A 659 -10.46 5.29 1.80
C LYS A 659 -11.96 5.31 1.53
N LYS A 660 -12.42 6.33 0.81
CA LYS A 660 -13.79 6.42 0.28
C LYS A 660 -14.03 5.28 -0.73
N ILE A 661 -15.26 4.77 -0.77
CA ILE A 661 -15.64 3.68 -1.67
C ILE A 661 -16.60 4.18 -2.77
N GLU A 662 -16.14 5.14 -3.58
CA GLU A 662 -16.95 5.78 -4.63
C GLU A 662 -17.56 4.75 -5.58
N VAL A 663 -16.76 3.82 -6.09
CA VAL A 663 -17.18 2.84 -7.09
C VAL A 663 -18.23 1.87 -6.56
N PRO A 664 -18.08 1.24 -5.38
CA PRO A 664 -19.14 0.45 -4.79
C PRO A 664 -20.43 1.23 -4.58
N ILE A 665 -20.36 2.48 -4.10
CA ILE A 665 -21.55 3.32 -3.88
C ILE A 665 -22.18 3.75 -5.20
N ARG A 666 -21.37 4.09 -6.23
CA ARG A 666 -21.87 4.34 -7.58
C ARG A 666 -22.70 3.17 -8.09
N LYS A 667 -22.21 1.93 -7.91
CA LYS A 667 -22.95 0.71 -8.27
C LYS A 667 -24.26 0.60 -7.50
N VAL A 668 -24.26 0.79 -6.18
CA VAL A 668 -25.44 0.69 -5.32
C VAL A 668 -26.51 1.70 -5.71
N ILE A 669 -26.16 2.99 -5.88
CA ILE A 669 -27.14 4.00 -6.29
C ILE A 669 -27.70 3.76 -7.70
N ASN A 670 -26.97 3.03 -8.55
CA ASN A 670 -27.41 2.63 -9.88
C ASN A 670 -28.10 1.25 -9.91
N GLY A 671 -28.41 0.66 -8.75
CA GLY A 671 -29.28 -0.50 -8.61
C GLY A 671 -28.59 -1.84 -8.36
N ALA A 672 -27.25 -1.86 -8.21
CA ALA A 672 -26.55 -3.07 -7.82
C ALA A 672 -26.91 -3.48 -6.37
N PRO A 673 -26.98 -4.77 -6.06
CA PRO A 673 -27.27 -5.22 -4.70
C PRO A 673 -26.17 -4.80 -3.73
N VAL A 674 -26.55 -4.27 -2.57
CA VAL A 674 -25.59 -3.90 -1.50
C VAL A 674 -24.79 -5.10 -0.98
N ALA A 675 -25.32 -6.31 -1.12
CA ALA A 675 -24.64 -7.55 -0.77
C ALA A 675 -23.34 -7.78 -1.58
N ALA A 676 -23.14 -7.06 -2.69
CA ALA A 676 -21.88 -7.06 -3.43
C ALA A 676 -20.75 -6.32 -2.71
N ILE A 677 -21.06 -5.53 -1.68
CA ILE A 677 -20.06 -4.87 -0.81
C ILE A 677 -19.84 -5.73 0.41
N ASN A 678 -18.61 -6.19 0.63
CA ASN A 678 -18.27 -6.94 1.85
C ASN A 678 -18.22 -6.00 3.07
N PRO A 679 -19.17 -6.08 4.04
CA PRO A 679 -19.21 -5.19 5.19
C PRO A 679 -17.97 -5.27 6.08
N ALA A 680 -17.30 -6.45 6.11
CA ALA A 680 -16.09 -6.67 6.91
C ALA A 680 -14.87 -5.85 6.44
N THR A 681 -14.93 -5.27 5.24
CA THR A 681 -13.87 -4.40 4.70
C THR A 681 -14.09 -2.93 5.01
N LEU A 682 -15.22 -2.61 5.64
CA LEU A 682 -15.63 -1.23 5.92
C LEU A 682 -15.52 -0.88 7.40
N ARG A 683 -15.16 0.37 7.64
CA ARG A 683 -15.12 0.97 8.97
C ARG A 683 -16.53 1.22 9.54
N ASN A 684 -17.48 1.55 8.66
CA ASN A 684 -18.82 2.01 9.01
C ASN A 684 -19.91 1.40 8.10
N PRO A 685 -20.07 0.07 8.05
CA PRO A 685 -20.98 -0.61 7.12
C PRO A 685 -22.47 -0.29 7.37
N ALA A 686 -22.83 0.18 8.55
CA ALA A 686 -24.24 0.46 8.92
C ALA A 686 -24.87 1.55 8.03
N CYS A 687 -24.08 2.48 7.48
CA CYS A 687 -24.60 3.55 6.62
C CYS A 687 -25.01 3.06 5.21
N LEU A 688 -24.58 1.87 4.77
CA LEU A 688 -24.83 1.39 3.41
C LEU A 688 -26.31 1.34 3.01
N GLN A 689 -27.18 0.98 3.96
CA GLN A 689 -28.62 0.87 3.67
C GLN A 689 -29.27 2.21 3.33
N GLU A 690 -28.73 3.31 3.85
CA GLU A 690 -29.18 4.67 3.50
C GLU A 690 -28.95 4.95 2.01
N TYR A 691 -27.78 4.55 1.46
CA TYR A 691 -27.45 4.73 0.03
C TYR A 691 -28.32 3.89 -0.90
N VAL A 692 -28.81 2.73 -0.45
CA VAL A 692 -29.78 1.93 -1.20
C VAL A 692 -31.08 2.71 -1.36
N GLY A 693 -31.66 3.19 -0.26
CA GLY A 693 -32.90 3.96 -0.30
C GLY A 693 -32.78 5.28 -1.09
N LEU A 694 -31.67 6.00 -0.92
CA LEU A 694 -31.39 7.20 -1.70
C LEU A 694 -31.27 6.91 -3.20
N GLY A 695 -30.58 5.80 -3.56
CA GLY A 695 -30.45 5.37 -4.95
C GLY A 695 -31.79 5.02 -5.59
N GLU A 696 -32.66 4.30 -4.88
CA GLU A 696 -34.03 3.97 -5.33
C GLU A 696 -34.85 5.24 -5.57
N ALA A 697 -34.85 6.17 -4.62
CA ALA A 697 -35.58 7.44 -4.74
C ALA A 697 -35.07 8.27 -5.95
N MET A 698 -33.75 8.40 -6.08
CA MET A 698 -33.16 9.19 -7.20
C MET A 698 -33.45 8.57 -8.57
N ARG A 699 -33.36 7.24 -8.71
CA ARG A 699 -33.71 6.57 -9.98
C ARG A 699 -35.20 6.71 -10.31
N ALA A 700 -36.07 6.59 -9.33
CA ALA A 700 -37.51 6.78 -9.54
C ALA A 700 -37.86 8.19 -10.05
N GLU A 701 -37.23 9.22 -9.49
CA GLU A 701 -37.39 10.61 -9.92
C GLU A 701 -36.86 10.87 -11.35
N GLU A 702 -35.79 10.15 -11.76
CA GLU A 702 -35.24 10.25 -13.11
C GLU A 702 -35.93 9.32 -14.13
N GLY A 703 -37.00 8.60 -13.71
CA GLY A 703 -37.72 7.65 -14.57
C GLY A 703 -36.89 6.39 -14.96
N VAL A 704 -35.83 6.09 -14.24
CA VAL A 704 -34.99 4.90 -14.43
C VAL A 704 -35.66 3.74 -13.70
N LEU A 705 -36.49 2.97 -14.40
CA LEU A 705 -37.30 1.88 -13.80
C LEU A 705 -36.57 0.55 -13.70
N VAL A 706 -35.44 0.39 -14.37
CA VAL A 706 -34.63 -0.85 -14.36
C VAL A 706 -33.21 -0.53 -13.87
N PRO A 707 -32.61 -1.36 -13.00
CA PRO A 707 -31.21 -1.21 -12.64
C PRO A 707 -30.31 -1.27 -13.87
N LEU A 708 -29.46 -0.24 -14.07
CA LEU A 708 -28.57 -0.14 -15.22
C LEU A 708 -27.24 -0.90 -15.02
N LEU A 709 -26.99 -1.37 -13.80
CA LEU A 709 -25.84 -2.20 -13.43
C LEU A 709 -26.33 -3.44 -12.71
N GLN A 710 -26.21 -4.60 -13.34
CA GLN A 710 -26.42 -5.93 -12.73
C GLN A 710 -25.08 -6.54 -12.28
#